data_ce81612ba3d904f7a5c0ff72f1acca34
#
_entry.id   ce81612ba3d904f7a5c0ff72f1acca34
#
_cell.length_a   1.000
_cell.length_b   1.000
_cell.length_c   1.000
_cell.angle_alpha   90.00
_cell.angle_beta   90.00
_cell.angle_gamma   90.00
#
_symmetry.space_group_name_H-M   'P 1'
#
loop_
_entity.id
_entity.type
_entity.pdbx_description
1 polymer ?
#
loop_
_entity_poly.entity_id
_entity_poly.type
_entity_poly.pdbx_seq_one_letter_code
_entity_poly.pdbx_strand_id
1 'polypeptide(L)'
;MKIRIPVTLACLTLAGVLSVGAAEEEGAEKDRAWTIHRFRREFCSEDSWEPFNRSMFAVFDWSMEYVVDPFCVVYSSIVPKPLIEGIENFSENIEYPRRLVANLCMGEGALAWDTTKRFLINTTVGIGGLFDPAGEWFGIYDDNSSLSDAFACWGVPMGPQLALPFMPRASVRGHVGYVLDYAFDPKTWFDIFVPSGIFLGYSWALTPNKGPVWNGAWHDVFRHEEDTYSLYMPIAAAAFDCNLRQRMSHVARGDLQVADVRQPVRESAKRPEGLKGNWREIPGYAPRGPALDSLRALCFTPLGDDSFWWERSSVFNDDFSKRIDVRSVEIDKDVEAKYSFIRGPEEGRARLVVVIPGIGAGRTSPEVVAMGEFLHGAGYSVVLCDSVFHWESMQTVNRGILPGNLTEDAKRFGVYLKGILGDVFEDAGGPEVSVIGWSMGGLTALHLAALDEKGLLPVDVRRFVAINPPPTSFERGLKPFTTVMEASRSWTREKAWENFGSVVGALYGWVTQHHPRYDPKNPPKDEEGEAWSYSPNLTEEQANYLMGLTLRRTLLSLVAERHRNAPFPWIRSELTWFHREAFYDEVGEMRLDDYLNKYLAACYPDLTVDELRAATEVRAQADVLRGCGKLSLIHTWNDPLLVDEDRRYLDGLFGERITWFADGAHCGYFYAKPFQDELLRLLGE
;
A
#
# COMPACT_ATOMS: atom_id res chain seq x y z
N MET A 1 6.24 36.27 36.91
CA MET A 1 4.79 36.50 36.77
C MET A 1 4.16 35.11 36.63
N LYS A 2 3.56 34.59 37.70
CA LYS A 2 3.03 33.20 37.74
C LYS A 2 1.67 33.21 37.02
N ILE A 3 1.62 32.66 35.80
CA ILE A 3 0.33 32.41 35.13
C ILE A 3 -0.19 31.08 35.68
N ARG A 4 -1.08 31.17 36.68
CA ARG A 4 -1.96 30.08 37.05
C ARG A 4 -3.13 30.10 36.07
N ILE A 5 -3.13 29.19 35.07
CA ILE A 5 -4.30 28.87 34.27
C ILE A 5 -5.12 27.86 35.11
N PRO A 6 -6.32 28.22 35.54
CA PRO A 6 -7.14 27.26 36.27
C PRO A 6 -7.58 26.14 35.32
N VAL A 7 -7.24 24.91 35.64
CA VAL A 7 -7.65 23.68 34.93
C VAL A 7 -9.18 23.61 34.75
N THR A 8 -9.92 24.24 35.66
CA THR A 8 -11.39 24.35 35.61
C THR A 8 -11.93 25.17 34.41
N LEU A 9 -11.15 26.13 33.89
CA LEU A 9 -11.60 26.95 32.75
C LEU A 9 -11.44 26.21 31.42
N ALA A 10 -10.43 25.34 31.32
CA ALA A 10 -10.22 24.48 30.15
C ALA A 10 -11.33 23.41 30.02
N CYS A 11 -11.80 22.88 31.16
CA CYS A 11 -12.88 21.89 31.16
C CYS A 11 -14.27 22.53 30.82
N LEU A 12 -14.51 23.77 31.20
CA LEU A 12 -15.79 24.46 30.92
C LEU A 12 -15.88 24.97 29.48
N THR A 13 -14.77 25.34 28.86
CA THR A 13 -14.75 25.68 27.42
C THR A 13 -14.87 24.46 26.54
N LEU A 14 -14.33 23.30 26.95
CA LEU A 14 -14.57 22.01 26.25
C LEU A 14 -16.04 21.58 26.26
N ALA A 15 -16.73 21.75 27.37
CA ALA A 15 -18.14 21.33 27.48
C ALA A 15 -19.10 22.17 26.60
N GLY A 16 -18.72 23.42 26.29
CA GLY A 16 -19.53 24.32 25.44
C GLY A 16 -19.35 24.09 23.94
N VAL A 17 -18.24 23.49 23.50
CA VAL A 17 -17.96 23.18 22.09
C VAL A 17 -18.46 21.79 21.69
N LEU A 18 -18.72 20.92 22.68
CA LEU A 18 -19.07 19.51 22.47
C LEU A 18 -20.57 19.23 22.30
N SER A 19 -21.43 20.26 22.24
CA SER A 19 -22.90 20.10 22.15
C SER A 19 -23.48 20.38 20.76
N VAL A 20 -22.71 20.35 19.69
CA VAL A 20 -23.24 20.50 18.32
C VAL A 20 -23.34 19.16 17.63
N GLY A 21 -24.55 18.61 17.64
CA GLY A 21 -25.15 17.89 16.53
C GLY A 21 -24.68 16.46 16.26
N ALA A 22 -25.11 15.51 17.08
CA ALA A 22 -25.45 14.19 16.57
C ALA A 22 -26.98 14.18 16.36
N ALA A 23 -27.43 14.50 15.18
CA ALA A 23 -28.83 14.42 14.78
C ALA A 23 -28.95 13.67 13.45
N GLU A 24 -29.43 12.43 13.55
CA GLU A 24 -30.38 11.74 12.67
C GLU A 24 -30.15 11.80 11.14
N GLU A 25 -29.37 10.83 10.63
CA GLU A 25 -29.65 10.15 9.36
C GLU A 25 -29.48 8.63 9.53
N GLU A 26 -30.13 8.04 10.49
CA GLU A 26 -29.99 6.60 10.84
C GLU A 26 -30.58 5.63 9.80
N GLY A 27 -31.37 6.08 8.84
CA GLY A 27 -32.16 5.24 7.94
C GLY A 27 -31.45 4.87 6.63
N ALA A 28 -30.69 5.78 6.06
CA ALA A 28 -30.08 5.61 4.72
C ALA A 28 -28.66 4.99 4.76
N GLU A 29 -28.01 4.99 5.90
CA GLU A 29 -26.63 4.52 6.06
C GLU A 29 -26.50 3.01 6.25
N LYS A 30 -27.56 2.31 6.67
CA LYS A 30 -27.52 0.86 6.95
C LYS A 30 -27.24 -0.01 5.73
N ASP A 31 -27.47 0.48 4.52
CA ASP A 31 -27.31 -0.29 3.27
C ASP A 31 -25.98 -0.01 2.54
N ARG A 32 -25.09 0.79 3.11
CA ARG A 32 -23.81 1.15 2.46
C ARG A 32 -22.69 0.20 2.84
N ALA A 33 -21.78 -0.08 1.89
CA ALA A 33 -20.57 -0.87 2.16
C ALA A 33 -19.61 -0.13 3.11
N TRP A 34 -18.86 -0.88 3.93
CA TRP A 34 -17.86 -0.32 4.81
C TRP A 34 -16.59 0.03 4.05
N THR A 35 -16.59 1.21 3.43
CA THR A 35 -15.44 1.80 2.73
C THR A 35 -14.61 2.64 3.68
N ILE A 36 -13.40 3.05 3.24
CA ILE A 36 -12.55 3.98 4.02
C ILE A 36 -13.31 5.28 4.33
N HIS A 37 -14.08 5.81 3.37
CA HIS A 37 -14.88 7.03 3.59
C HIS A 37 -16.01 6.83 4.60
N ARG A 38 -16.67 5.66 4.60
CA ARG A 38 -17.66 5.33 5.62
C ARG A 38 -17.02 5.17 6.99
N PHE A 39 -15.88 4.47 7.09
CA PHE A 39 -15.14 4.38 8.36
C PHE A 39 -14.80 5.75 8.90
N ARG A 40 -14.34 6.66 8.05
CA ARG A 40 -14.06 8.02 8.46
C ARG A 40 -15.30 8.72 9.03
N ARG A 41 -16.45 8.63 8.39
CA ARG A 41 -17.71 9.25 8.88
C ARG A 41 -18.21 8.64 10.19
N GLU A 42 -18.17 7.32 10.29
CA GLU A 42 -18.74 6.59 11.43
C GLU A 42 -17.85 6.62 12.68
N PHE A 43 -16.54 6.63 12.51
CA PHE A 43 -15.56 6.50 13.60
C PHE A 43 -14.68 7.73 13.78
N CYS A 44 -14.50 8.54 12.74
CA CYS A 44 -13.85 9.83 12.83
C CYS A 44 -14.94 10.88 12.66
N SER A 45 -14.97 11.90 13.48
CA SER A 45 -15.92 13.00 13.34
C SER A 45 -15.89 13.64 11.95
N GLU A 46 -16.95 14.35 11.57
CA GLU A 46 -17.01 15.12 10.33
C GLU A 46 -15.80 16.02 10.15
N ASP A 47 -15.30 16.11 8.92
CA ASP A 47 -14.25 17.04 8.55
C ASP A 47 -14.82 18.43 8.24
N SER A 48 -15.39 19.06 9.26
CA SER A 48 -15.98 20.40 9.14
C SER A 48 -14.96 21.47 8.71
N TRP A 49 -13.65 21.15 8.78
CA TRP A 49 -12.57 22.05 8.43
C TRP A 49 -11.70 21.50 7.27
N GLU A 50 -12.31 20.73 6.38
CA GLU A 50 -11.60 20.08 5.27
C GLU A 50 -10.63 21.01 4.52
N PRO A 51 -10.99 22.24 4.09
CA PRO A 51 -10.06 23.12 3.40
C PRO A 51 -8.84 23.50 4.24
N PHE A 52 -9.03 23.74 5.53
CA PHE A 52 -7.94 24.03 6.46
C PHE A 52 -7.08 22.80 6.68
N ASN A 53 -7.68 21.66 6.96
CA ASN A 53 -6.99 20.41 7.22
C ASN A 53 -6.17 19.96 6.01
N ARG A 54 -6.71 20.05 4.80
CA ARG A 54 -5.97 19.77 3.56
C ARG A 54 -4.80 20.72 3.34
N SER A 55 -4.99 22.02 3.65
CA SER A 55 -3.90 22.98 3.55
C SER A 55 -2.76 22.67 4.52
N MET A 56 -3.09 22.34 5.76
CA MET A 56 -2.10 21.99 6.78
C MET A 56 -1.42 20.66 6.48
N PHE A 57 -2.18 19.69 5.94
CA PHE A 57 -1.66 18.43 5.49
C PHE A 57 -0.71 18.58 4.28
N ALA A 58 -1.03 19.46 3.33
CA ALA A 58 -0.12 19.78 2.22
C ALA A 58 1.20 20.38 2.70
N VAL A 59 1.17 21.23 3.73
CA VAL A 59 2.39 21.75 4.37
C VAL A 59 3.18 20.62 5.03
N PHE A 60 2.51 19.69 5.68
CA PHE A 60 3.14 18.52 6.29
C PHE A 60 3.77 17.62 5.22
N ASP A 61 3.03 17.27 4.18
CA ASP A 61 3.49 16.42 3.08
C ASP A 61 4.71 17.04 2.36
N TRP A 62 4.62 18.33 2.01
CA TRP A 62 5.75 19.08 1.47
C TRP A 62 6.96 19.07 2.41
N SER A 63 6.73 19.24 3.71
CA SER A 63 7.81 19.24 4.69
C SER A 63 8.47 17.87 4.82
N MET A 64 7.68 16.81 4.75
CA MET A 64 8.23 15.45 4.72
C MET A 64 9.15 15.27 3.52
N GLU A 65 8.70 15.62 2.32
CA GLU A 65 9.45 15.42 1.08
C GLU A 65 10.72 16.27 0.97
N TYR A 66 10.65 17.57 1.32
CA TYR A 66 11.74 18.51 1.02
C TYR A 66 12.61 18.87 2.22
N VAL A 67 12.18 18.58 3.44
CA VAL A 67 12.91 18.93 4.66
C VAL A 67 13.26 17.69 5.49
N VAL A 68 12.27 16.88 5.85
CA VAL A 68 12.48 15.74 6.76
C VAL A 68 13.27 14.64 6.07
N ASP A 69 12.87 14.25 4.87
CA ASP A 69 13.54 13.20 4.11
C ASP A 69 15.03 13.47 3.85
N PRO A 70 15.41 14.60 3.27
CA PRO A 70 16.83 14.90 3.04
C PRO A 70 17.64 14.94 4.34
N PHE A 71 17.02 15.43 5.43
CA PHE A 71 17.69 15.48 6.73
C PHE A 71 17.87 14.07 7.34
N CYS A 72 16.84 13.25 7.31
CA CYS A 72 16.90 11.85 7.77
C CYS A 72 17.96 11.06 7.03
N VAL A 73 18.05 11.26 5.73
CA VAL A 73 19.06 10.68 4.85
C VAL A 73 20.48 11.04 5.28
N VAL A 74 20.76 12.33 5.45
CA VAL A 74 22.10 12.79 5.88
C VAL A 74 22.42 12.27 7.28
N TYR A 75 21.45 12.33 8.19
CA TYR A 75 21.62 11.89 9.58
C TYR A 75 22.04 10.42 9.66
N SER A 76 21.30 9.53 9.01
CA SER A 76 21.59 8.08 9.06
C SER A 76 22.84 7.69 8.28
N SER A 77 23.21 8.47 7.27
CA SER A 77 24.48 8.25 6.58
C SER A 77 25.70 8.52 7.46
N ILE A 78 25.52 9.33 8.51
CA ILE A 78 26.61 9.76 9.41
C ILE A 78 26.56 9.01 10.74
N VAL A 79 25.35 8.74 11.28
CA VAL A 79 25.16 8.16 12.61
C VAL A 79 25.03 6.64 12.53
N PRO A 80 25.90 5.87 13.20
CA PRO A 80 25.81 4.41 13.20
C PRO A 80 24.49 3.88 13.79
N LYS A 81 23.90 2.86 13.18
CA LYS A 81 22.63 2.25 13.58
C LYS A 81 22.53 1.93 15.09
N PRO A 82 23.53 1.33 15.78
CA PRO A 82 23.44 1.08 17.20
C PRO A 82 23.32 2.35 18.05
N LEU A 83 23.86 3.46 17.57
CA LEU A 83 23.74 4.76 18.28
C LEU A 83 22.33 5.35 18.07
N ILE A 84 21.76 5.21 16.88
CA ILE A 84 20.37 5.59 16.58
C ILE A 84 19.42 4.84 17.51
N GLU A 85 19.53 3.52 17.56
CA GLU A 85 18.73 2.65 18.43
C GLU A 85 18.89 3.01 19.91
N GLY A 86 20.13 3.25 20.35
CA GLY A 86 20.39 3.65 21.74
C GLY A 86 19.77 5.01 22.09
N ILE A 87 19.81 5.98 21.21
CA ILE A 87 19.17 7.31 21.40
C ILE A 87 17.64 7.15 21.45
N GLU A 88 17.06 6.29 20.61
CA GLU A 88 15.64 6.01 20.59
C GLU A 88 15.17 5.36 21.89
N ASN A 89 15.84 4.28 22.32
CA ASN A 89 15.57 3.59 23.58
C ASN A 89 15.67 4.53 24.79
N PHE A 90 16.69 5.39 24.81
CA PHE A 90 16.87 6.39 25.85
C PHE A 90 15.71 7.41 25.87
N SER A 91 15.30 7.90 24.68
CA SER A 91 14.17 8.81 24.55
C SER A 91 12.87 8.21 25.05
N GLU A 92 12.60 6.95 24.67
CA GLU A 92 11.42 6.22 25.13
C GLU A 92 11.45 5.96 26.65
N ASN A 93 12.61 5.67 27.19
CA ASN A 93 12.76 5.45 28.62
C ASN A 93 12.48 6.74 29.45
N ILE A 94 12.89 7.90 28.98
CA ILE A 94 12.62 9.19 29.61
C ILE A 94 11.12 9.55 29.59
N GLU A 95 10.36 9.11 28.60
CA GLU A 95 8.91 9.36 28.49
C GLU A 95 8.08 8.60 29.56
N TYR A 96 8.70 7.79 30.39
CA TYR A 96 8.05 7.03 31.46
C TYR A 96 7.00 7.82 32.27
N PRO A 97 7.26 9.06 32.78
CA PRO A 97 6.27 9.75 33.58
C PRO A 97 4.99 10.08 32.83
N ARG A 98 5.09 10.42 31.54
CA ARG A 98 3.94 10.68 30.68
C ARG A 98 3.06 9.45 30.55
N ARG A 99 3.68 8.28 30.23
CA ARG A 99 2.96 7.02 30.08
C ARG A 99 2.36 6.52 31.38
N LEU A 100 3.11 6.65 32.48
CA LEU A 100 2.60 6.29 33.81
C LEU A 100 1.33 7.08 34.17
N VAL A 101 1.34 8.40 33.95
CA VAL A 101 0.18 9.26 34.24
C VAL A 101 -0.98 8.89 33.32
N ALA A 102 -0.75 8.65 32.03
CA ALA A 102 -1.79 8.23 31.11
C ALA A 102 -2.44 6.90 31.55
N ASN A 103 -1.64 5.89 31.91
CA ASN A 103 -2.10 4.58 32.39
C ASN A 103 -2.91 4.69 33.69
N LEU A 104 -2.46 5.50 34.63
CA LEU A 104 -3.20 5.76 35.87
C LEU A 104 -4.53 6.48 35.60
N CYS A 105 -4.54 7.45 34.68
CA CYS A 105 -5.76 8.14 34.28
C CYS A 105 -6.76 7.24 33.56
N MET A 106 -6.29 6.24 32.83
CA MET A 106 -7.14 5.21 32.22
C MET A 106 -7.68 4.19 33.24
N GLY A 107 -7.14 4.17 34.45
CA GLY A 107 -7.47 3.15 35.45
C GLY A 107 -6.75 1.81 35.25
N GLU A 108 -5.76 1.77 34.36
CA GLU A 108 -5.01 0.59 33.95
C GLU A 108 -3.80 0.33 34.85
N GLY A 109 -4.05 -0.13 36.09
CA GLY A 109 -2.99 -0.35 37.09
C GLY A 109 -1.95 -1.40 36.68
N ALA A 110 -2.34 -2.40 35.90
CA ALA A 110 -1.42 -3.41 35.36
C ALA A 110 -0.45 -2.79 34.37
N LEU A 111 -0.95 -1.98 33.41
CA LEU A 111 -0.11 -1.21 32.47
C LEU A 111 0.85 -0.25 33.19
N ALA A 112 0.32 0.49 34.16
CA ALA A 112 1.14 1.40 34.96
C ALA A 112 2.30 0.68 35.64
N TRP A 113 2.05 -0.55 36.11
CA TRP A 113 3.09 -1.38 36.71
C TRP A 113 4.08 -1.93 35.67
N ASP A 114 3.61 -2.37 34.51
CA ASP A 114 4.49 -2.85 33.43
C ASP A 114 5.37 -1.72 32.90
N THR A 115 4.81 -0.55 32.66
CA THR A 115 5.55 0.68 32.32
C THR A 115 6.62 1.00 33.36
N THR A 116 6.29 0.83 34.66
CA THR A 116 7.24 1.06 35.75
C THR A 116 8.36 0.03 35.75
N LYS A 117 8.03 -1.29 35.61
CA LYS A 117 9.04 -2.34 35.50
C LYS A 117 9.99 -2.08 34.30
N ARG A 118 9.42 -1.76 33.13
CA ARG A 118 10.20 -1.43 31.93
C ARG A 118 11.20 -0.30 32.21
N PHE A 119 10.73 0.82 32.78
CA PHE A 119 11.58 1.94 33.14
C PHE A 119 12.72 1.55 34.08
N LEU A 120 12.42 0.78 35.14
CA LEU A 120 13.43 0.36 36.11
C LEU A 120 14.48 -0.57 35.50
N ILE A 121 14.05 -1.56 34.72
CA ILE A 121 14.94 -2.51 34.04
C ILE A 121 15.83 -1.78 33.03
N ASN A 122 15.26 -0.97 32.16
CA ASN A 122 16.00 -0.27 31.13
C ASN A 122 16.95 0.81 31.71
N THR A 123 16.54 1.46 32.81
CA THR A 123 17.42 2.43 33.49
C THR A 123 18.59 1.75 34.20
N THR A 124 18.38 0.59 34.82
CA THR A 124 19.43 -0.09 35.62
C THR A 124 20.28 -1.03 34.76
N VAL A 125 19.67 -2.00 34.12
CA VAL A 125 20.33 -3.02 33.28
C VAL A 125 20.65 -2.48 31.90
N GLY A 126 19.74 -1.66 31.35
CA GLY A 126 19.86 -1.05 30.01
C GLY A 126 20.74 0.21 29.96
N ILE A 127 21.58 0.46 30.99
CA ILE A 127 22.55 1.59 31.05
C ILE A 127 21.85 2.94 30.81
N GLY A 128 20.93 3.27 31.73
CA GLY A 128 20.19 4.55 31.65
C GLY A 128 19.10 4.56 30.54
N GLY A 129 18.77 3.41 29.97
CA GLY A 129 17.79 3.30 28.90
C GLY A 129 18.37 3.28 27.48
N LEU A 130 19.70 3.20 27.33
CA LEU A 130 20.34 3.06 26.01
C LEU A 130 20.06 1.68 25.34
N PHE A 131 19.74 0.68 26.16
CA PHE A 131 19.36 -0.66 25.71
C PHE A 131 17.95 -0.99 26.22
N ASP A 132 17.26 -1.92 25.56
CA ASP A 132 15.92 -2.38 25.92
C ASP A 132 15.86 -3.83 26.44
N PRO A 133 16.57 -4.18 27.54
CA PRO A 133 16.46 -5.51 28.11
C PRO A 133 15.05 -5.86 28.61
N ALA A 134 14.21 -4.87 28.90
CA ALA A 134 12.83 -5.12 29.31
C ALA A 134 12.01 -5.75 28.16
N GLY A 135 12.15 -5.26 26.96
CA GLY A 135 11.53 -5.83 25.77
C GLY A 135 12.18 -7.14 25.34
N GLU A 136 13.53 -7.12 25.17
CA GLU A 136 14.27 -8.24 24.58
C GLU A 136 14.33 -9.48 25.48
N TRP A 137 14.49 -9.32 26.81
CA TRP A 137 14.71 -10.44 27.73
C TRP A 137 13.48 -10.81 28.55
N PHE A 138 12.58 -9.85 28.78
CA PHE A 138 11.41 -10.06 29.65
C PHE A 138 10.07 -9.93 28.92
N GLY A 139 10.07 -9.57 27.62
CA GLY A 139 8.84 -9.42 26.84
C GLY A 139 7.93 -8.27 27.33
N ILE A 140 8.50 -7.27 28.04
CA ILE A 140 7.75 -6.10 28.53
C ILE A 140 7.92 -4.97 27.53
N TYR A 141 6.99 -4.88 26.58
CA TYR A 141 7.03 -3.88 25.50
C TYR A 141 6.45 -2.53 25.90
N ASP A 142 6.74 -1.50 25.11
CA ASP A 142 6.20 -0.16 25.29
C ASP A 142 4.69 -0.13 24.93
N ASP A 143 3.89 0.47 25.80
CA ASP A 143 2.45 0.64 25.61
C ASP A 143 2.08 1.94 24.87
N ASN A 144 3.01 2.89 24.80
CA ASN A 144 2.89 4.20 24.16
C ASN A 144 1.60 4.98 24.50
N SER A 145 1.08 4.78 25.72
CA SER A 145 -0.16 5.40 26.22
C SER A 145 -0.06 6.92 26.30
N SER A 146 -1.18 7.61 26.04
CA SER A 146 -1.30 9.07 26.04
C SER A 146 -2.54 9.55 26.81
N LEU A 147 -2.58 10.82 27.19
CA LEU A 147 -3.78 11.42 27.79
C LEU A 147 -4.97 11.47 26.81
N SER A 148 -4.72 11.46 25.49
CA SER A 148 -5.78 11.29 24.51
C SER A 148 -6.52 9.96 24.70
N ASP A 149 -5.78 8.89 25.04
CA ASP A 149 -6.36 7.56 25.30
C ASP A 149 -7.17 7.57 26.59
N ALA A 150 -6.67 8.27 27.61
CA ALA A 150 -7.42 8.48 28.87
C ALA A 150 -8.73 9.20 28.64
N PHE A 151 -8.73 10.26 27.81
CA PHE A 151 -9.95 10.96 27.43
C PHE A 151 -10.94 10.06 26.67
N ALA A 152 -10.45 9.19 25.81
CA ALA A 152 -11.28 8.20 25.13
C ALA A 152 -11.93 7.23 26.14
N CYS A 153 -11.16 6.75 27.13
CA CYS A 153 -11.69 5.90 28.21
C CYS A 153 -12.75 6.60 29.07
N TRP A 154 -12.65 7.90 29.22
CA TRP A 154 -13.65 8.71 29.94
C TRP A 154 -14.87 9.05 29.09
N GLY A 155 -14.95 8.56 27.84
CA GLY A 155 -16.07 8.81 26.94
C GLY A 155 -16.05 10.20 26.30
N VAL A 156 -14.91 10.92 26.34
CA VAL A 156 -14.79 12.20 25.63
C VAL A 156 -14.79 11.93 24.13
N PRO A 157 -15.71 12.51 23.35
CA PRO A 157 -15.78 12.32 21.92
C PRO A 157 -14.52 12.87 21.23
N MET A 158 -14.21 12.36 20.04
CA MET A 158 -13.02 12.78 19.27
C MET A 158 -13.04 14.28 18.93
N GLY A 159 -14.24 14.86 18.79
CA GLY A 159 -14.41 16.22 18.27
C GLY A 159 -14.10 16.29 16.77
N PRO A 160 -14.15 17.48 16.15
CA PRO A 160 -13.86 17.68 14.74
C PRO A 160 -12.49 17.12 14.34
N GLN A 161 -12.36 16.69 13.08
CA GLN A 161 -11.06 16.37 12.51
C GLN A 161 -10.17 17.62 12.49
N LEU A 162 -8.93 17.44 12.85
CA LEU A 162 -7.93 18.50 12.85
C LEU A 162 -6.58 17.94 12.41
N ALA A 163 -6.06 18.42 11.30
CA ALA A 163 -4.71 18.16 10.84
C ALA A 163 -3.82 19.36 11.17
N LEU A 164 -2.75 19.12 11.90
CA LEU A 164 -1.73 20.16 12.15
C LEU A 164 -0.37 19.61 11.69
N PRO A 165 0.48 20.43 11.05
CA PRO A 165 1.81 20.02 10.64
C PRO A 165 2.61 19.53 11.86
N PHE A 166 3.34 18.43 11.66
CA PHE A 166 4.21 17.83 12.69
C PHE A 166 3.52 17.34 13.97
N MET A 167 2.19 17.29 13.99
CA MET A 167 1.41 16.70 15.07
C MET A 167 0.66 15.47 14.52
N PRO A 168 1.07 14.25 14.87
CA PRO A 168 0.52 13.01 14.29
C PRO A 168 -0.83 12.62 14.93
N ARG A 169 -1.77 13.55 14.97
CA ARG A 169 -3.11 13.35 15.52
C ARG A 169 -4.15 13.76 14.48
N ALA A 170 -5.30 13.14 14.51
CA ALA A 170 -6.35 13.36 13.52
C ALA A 170 -7.59 14.03 14.09
N SER A 171 -7.61 14.36 15.39
CA SER A 171 -8.79 14.92 16.06
C SER A 171 -8.44 15.98 17.09
N VAL A 172 -9.40 16.84 17.43
CA VAL A 172 -9.24 17.84 18.49
C VAL A 172 -8.91 17.17 19.82
N ARG A 173 -9.60 16.09 20.20
CA ARG A 173 -9.26 15.32 21.42
C ARG A 173 -7.82 14.85 21.40
N GLY A 174 -7.38 14.29 20.28
CA GLY A 174 -6.01 13.83 20.10
C GLY A 174 -4.99 14.93 20.30
N HIS A 175 -5.20 16.12 19.70
CA HIS A 175 -4.31 17.26 19.87
C HIS A 175 -4.30 17.81 21.29
N VAL A 176 -5.47 17.89 21.95
CA VAL A 176 -5.54 18.32 23.35
C VAL A 176 -4.80 17.35 24.26
N GLY A 177 -4.99 16.04 24.08
CA GLY A 177 -4.27 15.00 24.81
C GLY A 177 -2.76 15.12 24.59
N TYR A 178 -2.34 15.27 23.32
CA TYR A 178 -0.94 15.44 22.97
C TYR A 178 -0.30 16.68 23.60
N VAL A 179 -0.98 17.83 23.59
CA VAL A 179 -0.49 19.05 24.25
C VAL A 179 -0.39 18.84 25.76
N LEU A 180 -1.32 18.14 26.38
CA LEU A 180 -1.26 17.85 27.81
C LEU A 180 -0.19 16.81 28.16
N ASP A 181 0.11 15.88 27.26
CA ASP A 181 1.23 14.95 27.42
C ASP A 181 2.55 15.68 27.64
N TYR A 182 2.77 16.84 26.99
CA TYR A 182 3.96 17.66 27.18
C TYR A 182 4.12 18.15 28.65
N ALA A 183 3.03 18.28 29.40
CA ALA A 183 3.12 18.67 30.81
C ALA A 183 3.74 17.57 31.70
N PHE A 184 3.72 16.33 31.25
CA PHE A 184 4.24 15.16 31.95
C PHE A 184 5.48 14.56 31.26
N ASP A 185 5.91 15.14 30.14
CA ASP A 185 7.11 14.72 29.44
C ASP A 185 8.34 15.46 30.02
N PRO A 186 9.30 14.75 30.64
CA PRO A 186 10.49 15.36 31.19
C PRO A 186 11.32 16.15 30.18
N LYS A 187 11.27 15.79 28.89
CA LYS A 187 11.95 16.53 27.82
C LYS A 187 11.47 17.98 27.76
N THR A 188 10.18 18.20 27.92
CA THR A 188 9.58 19.56 27.97
C THR A 188 10.02 20.34 29.19
N TRP A 189 10.20 19.68 30.35
CA TRP A 189 10.67 20.33 31.56
C TRP A 189 12.10 20.84 31.41
N PHE A 190 12.95 20.09 30.76
CA PHE A 190 14.31 20.53 30.47
C PHE A 190 14.33 21.78 29.60
N ASP A 191 13.49 21.87 28.57
CA ASP A 191 13.37 23.06 27.72
C ASP A 191 12.89 24.33 28.50
N ILE A 192 12.03 24.12 29.50
CA ILE A 192 11.51 25.20 30.37
C ILE A 192 12.57 25.65 31.37
N PHE A 193 13.36 24.74 31.93
CA PHE A 193 14.33 25.03 32.97
C PHE A 193 15.73 25.41 32.44
N VAL A 194 16.06 24.97 31.23
CA VAL A 194 17.30 25.28 30.53
C VAL A 194 16.94 25.97 29.20
N PRO A 195 16.75 27.29 29.17
CA PRO A 195 16.34 27.98 27.96
C PRO A 195 17.50 28.09 26.95
N SER A 196 18.00 26.98 26.53
CA SER A 196 19.12 26.85 25.59
C SER A 196 18.69 26.41 24.20
N GLY A 197 17.40 26.11 23.98
CA GLY A 197 16.95 25.47 22.75
C GLY A 197 17.55 24.10 22.51
N ILE A 198 18.32 23.56 23.49
CA ILE A 198 18.99 22.26 23.36
C ILE A 198 17.98 21.15 23.21
N PHE A 199 16.85 21.20 23.92
CA PHE A 199 15.82 20.17 23.86
C PHE A 199 14.81 20.35 22.71
N LEU A 200 14.54 21.57 22.29
CA LEU A 200 13.90 21.79 21.01
C LEU A 200 14.76 21.18 19.90
N GLY A 201 16.08 21.45 19.94
CA GLY A 201 17.06 20.79 19.07
C GLY A 201 17.12 19.27 19.25
N TYR A 202 16.93 18.76 20.47
CA TYR A 202 16.88 17.33 20.75
C TYR A 202 15.59 16.68 20.23
N SER A 203 14.43 17.27 20.41
CA SER A 203 13.18 16.75 19.81
C SER A 203 13.25 16.78 18.28
N TRP A 204 13.86 17.79 17.71
CA TRP A 204 14.17 17.85 16.28
C TRP A 204 15.23 16.82 15.86
N ALA A 205 16.22 16.55 16.71
CA ALA A 205 17.24 15.53 16.46
C ALA A 205 16.73 14.09 16.62
N LEU A 206 15.64 13.87 17.36
CA LEU A 206 14.98 12.56 17.48
C LEU A 206 13.98 12.28 16.36
N THR A 207 13.48 13.33 15.70
CA THR A 207 12.64 13.16 14.50
C THR A 207 13.36 12.33 13.42
N PRO A 208 14.67 12.53 13.15
CA PRO A 208 15.41 11.66 12.23
C PRO A 208 15.55 10.21 12.68
N ASN A 209 15.54 9.92 13.97
CA ASN A 209 15.64 8.54 14.46
C ASN A 209 14.37 7.72 14.14
N LYS A 210 13.19 8.36 14.29
CA LYS A 210 11.91 7.76 13.91
C LYS A 210 11.56 8.00 12.44
N GLY A 211 12.22 8.97 11.83
CA GLY A 211 12.03 9.38 10.44
C GLY A 211 12.15 8.25 9.44
N PRO A 212 13.15 7.34 9.51
CA PRO A 212 13.29 6.27 8.55
C PRO A 212 12.07 5.34 8.50
N VAL A 213 11.54 4.96 9.66
CA VAL A 213 10.35 4.07 9.73
C VAL A 213 9.10 4.81 9.23
N TRP A 214 8.91 6.05 9.64
CA TRP A 214 7.79 6.88 9.18
C TRP A 214 7.91 7.23 7.71
N ASN A 215 9.12 7.51 7.26
CA ASN A 215 9.42 7.88 5.89
C ASN A 215 9.19 6.73 4.94
N GLY A 216 9.64 5.52 5.30
CA GLY A 216 9.37 4.32 4.53
C GLY A 216 7.87 4.08 4.39
N ALA A 217 7.13 4.07 5.52
CA ALA A 217 5.68 3.89 5.49
C ALA A 217 4.96 5.01 4.71
N TRP A 218 5.44 6.27 4.82
CA TRP A 218 4.89 7.38 4.08
C TRP A 218 5.06 7.22 2.58
N HIS A 219 6.27 6.89 2.13
CA HIS A 219 6.55 6.70 0.72
C HIS A 219 5.91 5.44 0.15
N ASP A 220 5.94 4.33 0.88
CA ASP A 220 5.46 3.05 0.37
C ASP A 220 3.92 2.96 0.33
N VAL A 221 3.24 3.62 1.26
CA VAL A 221 1.77 3.53 1.40
C VAL A 221 1.05 4.77 0.87
N PHE A 222 1.55 5.96 1.21
CA PHE A 222 0.78 7.20 1.01
C PHE A 222 1.15 7.97 -0.26
N ARG A 223 2.42 7.98 -0.66
CA ARG A 223 2.89 8.81 -1.77
C ARG A 223 2.33 8.40 -3.14
N HIS A 224 1.94 7.15 -3.29
CA HIS A 224 1.39 6.62 -4.53
C HIS A 224 -0.10 6.90 -4.72
N GLU A 225 -0.73 7.51 -3.73
CA GLU A 225 -2.15 7.77 -3.75
C GLU A 225 -2.49 9.12 -4.36
N GLU A 226 -3.55 9.18 -5.15
CA GLU A 226 -4.08 10.42 -5.74
C GLU A 226 -4.57 11.40 -4.66
N ASP A 227 -5.09 10.89 -3.54
CA ASP A 227 -5.53 11.68 -2.39
C ASP A 227 -5.00 11.10 -1.08
N THR A 228 -3.75 11.43 -0.78
CA THR A 228 -3.03 11.01 0.41
C THR A 228 -3.75 11.42 1.70
N TYR A 229 -4.35 12.62 1.74
CA TYR A 229 -5.09 13.12 2.89
C TYR A 229 -6.26 12.20 3.26
N SER A 230 -7.08 11.84 2.28
CA SER A 230 -8.25 10.98 2.52
C SER A 230 -7.90 9.55 2.94
N LEU A 231 -6.71 9.08 2.63
CA LEU A 231 -6.20 7.81 3.16
C LEU A 231 -5.61 7.95 4.55
N TYR A 232 -4.75 8.96 4.75
CA TYR A 232 -4.02 9.16 6.00
C TYR A 232 -4.94 9.42 7.19
N MET A 233 -5.94 10.30 7.05
CA MET A 233 -6.75 10.75 8.18
C MET A 233 -7.50 9.61 8.89
N PRO A 234 -8.23 8.69 8.20
CA PRO A 234 -8.88 7.58 8.89
C PRO A 234 -7.89 6.58 9.48
N ILE A 235 -6.75 6.34 8.84
CA ILE A 235 -5.70 5.46 9.38
C ILE A 235 -5.08 6.09 10.63
N ALA A 236 -4.75 7.38 10.58
CA ALA A 236 -4.23 8.10 11.74
C ALA A 236 -5.25 8.15 12.89
N ALA A 237 -6.53 8.39 12.59
CA ALA A 237 -7.59 8.33 13.58
C ALA A 237 -7.71 6.92 14.20
N ALA A 238 -7.68 5.88 13.39
CA ALA A 238 -7.70 4.50 13.88
C ALA A 238 -6.45 4.16 14.71
N ALA A 239 -5.28 4.57 14.27
CA ALA A 239 -4.01 4.24 14.93
C ALA A 239 -3.77 5.05 16.21
N PHE A 240 -4.13 6.33 16.21
CA PHE A 240 -3.75 7.27 17.27
C PHE A 240 -4.88 7.70 18.19
N ASP A 241 -6.13 7.75 17.70
CA ASP A 241 -7.25 8.33 18.44
C ASP A 241 -8.34 7.33 18.81
N CYS A 242 -8.25 6.07 18.37
CA CYS A 242 -9.26 5.05 18.62
C CYS A 242 -8.79 3.95 19.58
N ASN A 243 -9.75 3.16 20.06
CA ASN A 243 -9.55 1.97 20.89
C ASN A 243 -8.60 0.91 20.27
N LEU A 244 -8.19 1.08 19.00
CA LEU A 244 -7.20 0.22 18.37
C LEU A 244 -5.90 0.25 19.15
N ARG A 245 -5.49 1.40 19.64
CA ARG A 245 -4.29 1.56 20.46
C ARG A 245 -4.40 0.85 21.80
N GLN A 246 -5.56 0.88 22.44
CA GLN A 246 -5.82 0.06 23.64
C GLN A 246 -5.70 -1.42 23.32
N ARG A 247 -6.29 -1.88 22.21
CA ARG A 247 -6.16 -3.27 21.77
C ARG A 247 -4.72 -3.63 21.44
N MET A 248 -3.96 -2.76 20.79
CA MET A 248 -2.54 -2.99 20.51
C MET A 248 -1.69 -3.00 21.76
N SER A 249 -1.96 -2.18 22.77
CA SER A 249 -1.26 -2.21 24.04
C SER A 249 -1.59 -3.48 24.84
N HIS A 250 -2.81 -3.96 24.75
CA HIS A 250 -3.21 -5.26 25.32
C HIS A 250 -2.59 -6.44 24.56
N VAL A 251 -2.44 -6.31 23.23
CA VAL A 251 -1.74 -7.29 22.38
C VAL A 251 -0.25 -7.35 22.73
N ALA A 252 0.40 -6.21 22.94
CA ALA A 252 1.80 -6.15 23.34
C ALA A 252 2.08 -6.78 24.72
N ARG A 253 1.07 -6.89 25.60
CA ARG A 253 1.20 -7.51 26.92
C ARG A 253 1.12 -9.04 26.93
N GLY A 254 0.79 -9.67 25.83
CA GLY A 254 0.57 -11.14 25.80
C GLY A 254 -0.69 -11.62 26.55
N ASP A 255 -1.45 -10.71 27.18
CA ASP A 255 -2.67 -11.04 27.93
C ASP A 255 -3.91 -11.12 27.03
N LEU A 256 -3.91 -10.39 25.92
CA LEU A 256 -4.71 -10.70 24.76
C LEU A 256 -3.82 -11.53 23.82
N GLN A 257 -3.94 -12.83 23.90
CA GLN A 257 -3.69 -13.64 22.73
C GLN A 257 -4.56 -13.01 21.64
N VAL A 258 -3.95 -12.22 20.74
CA VAL A 258 -4.56 -12.02 19.41
C VAL A 258 -4.85 -13.43 18.98
N ALA A 259 -6.13 -13.77 18.92
CA ALA A 259 -6.50 -15.12 18.53
C ALA A 259 -5.70 -15.39 17.26
N ASP A 260 -4.87 -16.43 17.30
CA ASP A 260 -4.13 -16.80 16.10
C ASP A 260 -5.18 -17.21 15.07
N VAL A 261 -5.55 -16.25 14.23
CA VAL A 261 -6.54 -16.44 13.16
C VAL A 261 -5.87 -16.93 11.87
N ARG A 262 -4.54 -17.19 11.92
CA ARG A 262 -3.82 -17.75 10.79
C ARG A 262 -4.49 -19.02 10.31
N GLN A 263 -4.82 -19.06 9.04
CA GLN A 263 -5.48 -20.21 8.46
C GLN A 263 -4.53 -21.40 8.42
N PRO A 264 -5.05 -22.64 8.65
CA PRO A 264 -4.23 -23.84 8.55
C PRO A 264 -3.69 -24.01 7.12
N VAL A 265 -2.53 -24.68 7.02
CA VAL A 265 -1.98 -25.04 5.72
C VAL A 265 -2.96 -25.96 4.98
N ARG A 266 -3.22 -25.67 3.72
CA ARG A 266 -4.09 -26.46 2.83
C ARG A 266 -3.27 -27.39 1.97
N GLU A 267 -3.91 -28.40 1.37
CA GLU A 267 -3.26 -29.22 0.35
C GLU A 267 -3.00 -28.40 -0.90
N SER A 268 -1.81 -28.57 -1.48
CA SER A 268 -1.45 -28.02 -2.77
C SER A 268 -2.32 -28.58 -3.90
N ALA A 269 -2.57 -27.74 -4.90
CA ALA A 269 -3.31 -28.19 -6.08
C ALA A 269 -2.55 -29.30 -6.80
N LYS A 270 -3.29 -30.33 -7.26
CA LYS A 270 -2.72 -31.45 -8.03
C LYS A 270 -2.89 -31.19 -9.53
N ARG A 271 -1.91 -31.65 -10.32
CA ARG A 271 -1.99 -31.54 -11.77
C ARG A 271 -3.29 -32.18 -12.28
N PRO A 272 -4.15 -31.44 -12.99
CA PRO A 272 -5.37 -31.97 -13.56
C PRO A 272 -5.10 -32.99 -14.70
N GLU A 273 -5.95 -33.97 -14.83
CA GLU A 273 -5.89 -34.88 -15.95
C GLU A 273 -6.22 -34.15 -17.27
N GLY A 274 -5.47 -34.45 -18.32
CA GLY A 274 -5.66 -33.83 -19.64
C GLY A 274 -5.14 -32.41 -19.80
N LEU A 275 -4.41 -31.88 -18.81
CA LEU A 275 -3.78 -30.58 -18.89
C LEU A 275 -2.77 -30.50 -20.04
N LYS A 276 -2.91 -29.50 -20.94
CA LYS A 276 -2.03 -29.27 -22.09
C LYS A 276 -0.84 -28.42 -21.76
N GLY A 277 -1.01 -27.45 -20.84
CA GLY A 277 0.03 -26.56 -20.38
C GLY A 277 1.11 -27.27 -19.55
N ASN A 278 2.22 -26.58 -19.34
CA ASN A 278 3.28 -27.03 -18.47
C ASN A 278 2.82 -26.94 -17.01
N TRP A 279 3.25 -27.91 -16.17
CA TRP A 279 2.92 -27.90 -14.74
C TRP A 279 4.18 -27.75 -13.90
N ARG A 280 4.13 -26.87 -12.91
CA ARG A 280 5.20 -26.61 -11.96
C ARG A 280 4.66 -26.64 -10.53
N GLU A 281 5.50 -27.02 -9.61
CA GLU A 281 5.26 -26.94 -8.17
C GLU A 281 6.31 -26.03 -7.53
N ILE A 282 5.96 -25.43 -6.43
CA ILE A 282 6.88 -24.63 -5.63
C ILE A 282 7.22 -25.46 -4.40
N PRO A 283 8.42 -26.03 -4.33
CA PRO A 283 8.83 -26.85 -3.18
C PRO A 283 8.73 -26.05 -1.87
N GLY A 284 8.12 -26.66 -0.85
CA GLY A 284 7.95 -26.03 0.46
C GLY A 284 6.89 -24.93 0.53
N TYR A 285 6.12 -24.69 -0.53
CA TYR A 285 5.02 -23.73 -0.47
C TYR A 285 3.90 -24.27 0.43
N ALA A 286 3.49 -23.46 1.42
CA ALA A 286 2.43 -23.80 2.36
C ALA A 286 1.19 -22.92 2.06
N PRO A 287 0.24 -23.37 1.21
CA PRO A 287 -0.94 -22.60 0.86
C PRO A 287 -1.86 -22.46 2.08
N ARG A 288 -2.36 -21.27 2.34
CA ARG A 288 -3.28 -21.00 3.48
C ARG A 288 -4.66 -20.54 3.02
N GLY A 289 -4.75 -20.00 1.84
CA GLY A 289 -6.00 -19.56 1.24
C GLY A 289 -5.76 -18.62 0.07
N PRO A 290 -6.63 -18.61 -0.96
CA PRO A 290 -6.37 -17.84 -2.17
C PRO A 290 -6.18 -16.33 -1.93
N ALA A 291 -6.94 -15.71 -1.02
CA ALA A 291 -6.78 -14.30 -0.71
C ALA A 291 -5.52 -14.03 0.12
N LEU A 292 -5.27 -14.83 1.17
CA LEU A 292 -4.08 -14.72 2.00
C LEU A 292 -2.80 -14.95 1.19
N ASP A 293 -2.81 -15.97 0.33
CA ASP A 293 -1.66 -16.27 -0.52
C ASP A 293 -1.42 -15.16 -1.55
N SER A 294 -2.47 -14.49 -2.05
CA SER A 294 -2.34 -13.33 -2.93
C SER A 294 -1.65 -12.14 -2.23
N LEU A 295 -1.92 -11.93 -0.92
CA LEU A 295 -1.25 -10.89 -0.16
C LEU A 295 0.27 -11.10 -0.02
N ARG A 296 0.78 -12.32 -0.27
CA ARG A 296 2.23 -12.59 -0.32
C ARG A 296 2.94 -11.81 -1.43
N ALA A 297 2.22 -11.35 -2.46
CA ALA A 297 2.78 -10.46 -3.48
C ALA A 297 3.39 -9.20 -2.86
N LEU A 298 2.79 -8.69 -1.77
CA LEU A 298 3.28 -7.54 -1.03
C LEU A 298 4.63 -7.78 -0.32
N CYS A 299 5.02 -9.04 -0.13
CA CYS A 299 6.32 -9.41 0.45
C CYS A 299 7.45 -9.45 -0.59
N PHE A 300 7.12 -9.31 -1.87
CA PHE A 300 8.10 -9.18 -2.93
C PHE A 300 8.57 -7.73 -3.01
N THR A 301 9.55 -7.40 -2.18
CA THR A 301 10.13 -6.06 -2.04
C THR A 301 11.61 -6.09 -2.47
N PRO A 302 12.21 -4.92 -2.82
CA PRO A 302 13.63 -4.85 -3.13
C PRO A 302 14.51 -5.37 -1.99
N LEU A 303 15.67 -5.94 -2.33
CA LEU A 303 16.62 -6.55 -1.39
C LEU A 303 17.45 -5.54 -0.57
N GLY A 304 16.97 -4.38 -0.30
CA GLY A 304 17.66 -3.40 0.53
C GLY A 304 17.29 -3.49 2.02
N ASP A 305 18.06 -2.91 2.91
CA ASP A 305 17.87 -3.10 4.37
C ASP A 305 16.78 -2.23 4.97
N ASP A 306 16.33 -1.21 4.27
CA ASP A 306 15.27 -0.31 4.73
C ASP A 306 14.52 0.22 3.51
N SER A 307 13.55 1.08 3.64
CA SER A 307 12.71 1.54 2.55
C SER A 307 13.50 2.00 1.31
N PHE A 308 12.91 1.89 0.13
CA PHE A 308 13.44 2.34 -1.17
C PHE A 308 14.17 3.71 -1.12
N TRP A 309 13.66 4.65 -0.33
CA TRP A 309 14.24 5.97 -0.18
C TRP A 309 15.52 5.98 0.64
N TRP A 310 15.60 5.14 1.61
CA TRP A 310 16.75 4.98 2.48
C TRP A 310 17.95 4.44 1.73
N GLU A 311 17.73 3.46 0.91
CA GLU A 311 18.74 2.89 0.03
C GLU A 311 19.22 3.91 -1.00
N ARG A 312 18.30 4.65 -1.61
CA ARG A 312 18.61 5.67 -2.61
C ARG A 312 19.51 6.80 -2.08
N SER A 313 19.47 7.02 -0.79
CA SER A 313 20.10 8.19 -0.14
C SER A 313 21.41 7.87 0.54
N SER A 314 21.72 6.62 0.79
CA SER A 314 22.99 6.24 1.44
C SER A 314 24.17 6.54 0.52
N VAL A 315 25.08 7.38 1.00
CA VAL A 315 26.30 7.75 0.26
C VAL A 315 27.28 6.56 0.17
N PHE A 316 27.12 5.57 1.03
CA PHE A 316 28.06 4.46 1.22
C PHE A 316 27.58 3.12 0.67
N ASN A 317 26.31 2.98 0.30
CA ASN A 317 25.75 1.76 -0.23
C ASN A 317 25.66 1.82 -1.76
N ASP A 318 26.04 0.73 -2.43
CA ASP A 318 25.85 0.54 -3.88
C ASP A 318 24.44 -0.01 -4.15
N ASP A 319 23.43 0.72 -3.67
CA ASP A 319 22.07 0.26 -3.69
C ASP A 319 21.46 0.30 -5.08
N PHE A 320 20.62 -0.70 -5.37
CA PHE A 320 19.93 -0.84 -6.64
C PHE A 320 19.11 0.41 -7.01
N SER A 321 18.48 1.06 -6.03
CA SER A 321 17.68 2.28 -6.24
C SER A 321 18.46 3.43 -6.86
N LYS A 322 19.79 3.53 -6.65
CA LYS A 322 20.65 4.53 -7.29
C LYS A 322 20.82 4.33 -8.79
N ARG A 323 20.53 3.13 -9.28
CA ARG A 323 20.60 2.75 -10.68
C ARG A 323 19.32 3.08 -11.44
N ILE A 324 18.26 3.49 -10.72
CA ILE A 324 16.97 3.84 -11.30
C ILE A 324 17.00 5.30 -11.76
N ASP A 325 16.94 5.48 -13.07
CA ASP A 325 16.84 6.79 -13.72
C ASP A 325 15.38 7.07 -14.09
N VAL A 326 14.80 8.10 -13.46
CA VAL A 326 13.41 8.52 -13.74
C VAL A 326 13.44 9.50 -14.90
N ARG A 327 12.81 9.12 -16.01
CA ARG A 327 12.74 9.89 -17.25
C ARG A 327 11.30 10.21 -17.62
N SER A 328 11.13 11.12 -18.55
CA SER A 328 9.84 11.41 -19.19
C SER A 328 9.95 11.40 -20.71
N VAL A 329 8.84 11.04 -21.35
CA VAL A 329 8.70 11.10 -22.81
C VAL A 329 7.43 11.84 -23.17
N GLU A 330 7.51 12.69 -24.21
CA GLU A 330 6.34 13.34 -24.79
C GLU A 330 5.53 12.29 -25.57
N ILE A 331 4.27 12.10 -25.18
CA ILE A 331 3.35 11.15 -25.84
C ILE A 331 2.28 11.85 -26.65
N ASP A 332 2.02 13.11 -26.37
CA ASP A 332 1.15 14.01 -27.09
C ASP A 332 1.63 15.45 -26.82
N LYS A 333 1.12 16.42 -27.55
CA LYS A 333 1.47 17.84 -27.40
C LYS A 333 1.24 18.29 -25.95
N ASP A 334 2.30 18.74 -25.30
CA ASP A 334 2.30 19.20 -23.91
C ASP A 334 1.90 18.11 -22.87
N VAL A 335 2.06 16.81 -23.23
CA VAL A 335 1.79 15.68 -22.35
C VAL A 335 3.03 14.79 -22.23
N GLU A 336 3.66 14.84 -21.07
CA GLU A 336 4.80 13.97 -20.74
C GLU A 336 4.37 12.84 -19.83
N ALA A 337 4.77 11.61 -20.17
CA ALA A 337 4.61 10.43 -19.33
C ALA A 337 5.95 9.98 -18.75
N LYS A 338 6.00 9.74 -17.46
CA LYS A 338 7.21 9.30 -16.75
C LYS A 338 7.36 7.79 -16.82
N TYR A 339 8.61 7.34 -16.82
CA TYR A 339 8.99 5.94 -16.63
C TYR A 339 10.29 5.85 -15.84
N SER A 340 10.59 4.67 -15.28
CA SER A 340 11.86 4.40 -14.60
C SER A 340 12.72 3.49 -15.48
N PHE A 341 13.97 3.88 -15.71
CA PHE A 341 14.92 3.11 -16.51
C PHE A 341 16.10 2.61 -15.65
N ILE A 342 16.46 1.37 -15.83
CA ILE A 342 17.58 0.73 -15.16
C ILE A 342 18.47 0.15 -16.26
N ARG A 343 19.67 0.72 -16.40
CA ARG A 343 20.63 0.29 -17.40
C ARG A 343 21.27 -1.03 -16.98
N GLY A 344 21.19 -2.04 -17.82
CA GLY A 344 21.88 -3.32 -17.64
C GLY A 344 23.40 -3.24 -17.90
N PRO A 345 24.13 -4.32 -17.66
CA PRO A 345 25.55 -4.37 -17.92
C PRO A 345 25.87 -4.14 -19.41
N GLU A 346 27.00 -3.48 -19.69
CA GLU A 346 27.40 -3.06 -21.06
C GLU A 346 27.89 -4.20 -21.96
N GLU A 347 28.08 -5.42 -21.42
CA GLU A 347 28.63 -6.56 -22.16
C GLU A 347 27.55 -7.34 -22.91
N GLY A 348 27.57 -7.25 -24.24
CA GLY A 348 26.72 -8.04 -25.14
C GLY A 348 25.62 -7.25 -25.84
N ARG A 349 24.76 -7.96 -26.61
CA ARG A 349 23.58 -7.37 -27.24
C ARG A 349 22.61 -6.95 -26.16
N ALA A 350 22.32 -5.65 -26.05
CA ALA A 350 21.46 -5.13 -25.02
C ALA A 350 20.07 -5.81 -25.09
N ARG A 351 19.61 -6.43 -24.02
CA ARG A 351 18.26 -7.00 -23.88
C ARG A 351 17.47 -6.13 -22.94
N LEU A 352 16.32 -5.65 -23.40
CA LEU A 352 15.43 -4.78 -22.61
C LEU A 352 14.16 -5.52 -22.23
N VAL A 353 13.78 -5.42 -20.96
CA VAL A 353 12.49 -5.87 -20.48
C VAL A 353 11.66 -4.67 -20.03
N VAL A 354 10.47 -4.52 -20.59
CA VAL A 354 9.46 -3.54 -20.14
C VAL A 354 8.50 -4.23 -19.19
N VAL A 355 8.31 -3.65 -18.02
CA VAL A 355 7.50 -4.19 -16.92
C VAL A 355 6.21 -3.40 -16.78
N ILE A 356 5.07 -4.06 -16.90
CA ILE A 356 3.72 -3.47 -16.76
C ILE A 356 3.06 -4.08 -15.52
N PRO A 357 2.85 -3.30 -14.46
CA PRO A 357 2.30 -3.83 -13.21
C PRO A 357 0.79 -4.04 -13.25
N GLY A 358 0.28 -4.66 -12.18
CA GLY A 358 -1.15 -4.86 -11.92
C GLY A 358 -1.91 -3.56 -11.69
N ILE A 359 -3.22 -3.71 -11.44
CA ILE A 359 -4.13 -2.59 -11.20
C ILE A 359 -3.66 -1.73 -10.02
N GLY A 360 -3.63 -0.42 -10.19
CA GLY A 360 -3.29 0.55 -9.14
C GLY A 360 -1.80 0.70 -8.85
N ALA A 361 -0.94 -0.20 -9.33
CA ALA A 361 0.50 -0.12 -9.08
C ALA A 361 1.19 0.87 -10.03
N GLY A 362 2.12 1.64 -9.49
CA GLY A 362 2.98 2.57 -10.23
C GLY A 362 4.39 2.01 -10.41
N ARG A 363 5.19 2.67 -11.25
CA ARG A 363 6.60 2.34 -11.56
C ARG A 363 7.52 2.32 -10.35
N THR A 364 7.11 2.94 -9.24
CA THR A 364 7.85 3.04 -7.99
C THR A 364 7.26 2.16 -6.88
N SER A 365 6.20 1.41 -7.15
CA SER A 365 5.64 0.46 -6.19
C SER A 365 6.67 -0.61 -5.83
N PRO A 366 6.76 -1.05 -4.55
CA PRO A 366 7.81 -1.96 -4.08
C PRO A 366 7.96 -3.23 -4.91
N GLU A 367 6.85 -3.89 -5.25
CA GLU A 367 6.85 -5.11 -6.07
C GLU A 367 7.33 -4.88 -7.51
N VAL A 368 7.10 -3.67 -8.04
CA VAL A 368 7.54 -3.28 -9.40
C VAL A 368 9.05 -3.06 -9.40
N VAL A 369 9.56 -2.37 -8.39
CA VAL A 369 11.00 -2.14 -8.21
C VAL A 369 11.72 -3.45 -7.94
N ALA A 370 11.15 -4.35 -7.12
CA ALA A 370 11.71 -5.68 -6.86
C ALA A 370 11.80 -6.54 -8.13
N MET A 371 10.79 -6.47 -9.01
CA MET A 371 10.84 -7.14 -10.32
C MET A 371 11.94 -6.53 -11.19
N GLY A 372 12.10 -5.21 -11.16
CA GLY A 372 13.19 -4.51 -11.84
C GLY A 372 14.56 -4.94 -11.36
N GLU A 373 14.76 -5.03 -10.04
CA GLU A 373 16.00 -5.51 -9.42
C GLU A 373 16.32 -6.95 -9.83
N PHE A 374 15.33 -7.83 -9.75
CA PHE A 374 15.46 -9.22 -10.15
C PHE A 374 15.91 -9.37 -11.63
N LEU A 375 15.25 -8.67 -12.55
CA LEU A 375 15.57 -8.71 -13.97
C LEU A 375 16.93 -8.08 -14.27
N HIS A 376 17.25 -6.96 -13.60
CA HIS A 376 18.58 -6.34 -13.72
C HIS A 376 19.67 -7.28 -13.22
N GLY A 377 19.45 -7.96 -12.08
CA GLY A 377 20.36 -8.97 -11.56
C GLY A 377 20.57 -10.16 -12.51
N ALA A 378 19.61 -10.43 -13.39
CA ALA A 378 19.70 -11.41 -14.47
C ALA A 378 20.36 -10.87 -15.77
N GLY A 379 20.83 -9.60 -15.76
CA GLY A 379 21.59 -9.00 -16.86
C GLY A 379 20.72 -8.27 -17.90
N TYR A 380 19.47 -7.92 -17.60
CA TYR A 380 18.61 -7.12 -18.47
C TYR A 380 18.73 -5.63 -18.16
N SER A 381 18.58 -4.79 -19.18
CA SER A 381 18.10 -3.42 -18.98
C SER A 381 16.60 -3.48 -18.71
N VAL A 382 16.10 -2.64 -17.83
CA VAL A 382 14.69 -2.70 -17.41
C VAL A 382 14.02 -1.33 -17.51
N VAL A 383 12.81 -1.32 -18.02
CA VAL A 383 11.89 -0.18 -17.97
C VAL A 383 10.73 -0.54 -17.07
N LEU A 384 10.47 0.27 -16.05
CA LEU A 384 9.31 0.13 -15.18
C LEU A 384 8.27 1.19 -15.57
N CYS A 385 7.06 0.74 -15.84
CA CYS A 385 5.93 1.59 -16.24
C CYS A 385 4.87 1.65 -15.14
N ASP A 386 4.03 2.67 -15.19
CA ASP A 386 2.80 2.70 -14.41
C ASP A 386 1.74 1.80 -15.06
N SER A 387 0.87 1.20 -14.24
CA SER A 387 -0.33 0.53 -14.73
C SER A 387 -1.21 1.51 -15.51
N VAL A 388 -1.88 1.04 -16.55
CA VAL A 388 -2.93 1.83 -17.21
C VAL A 388 -4.06 2.20 -16.25
N PHE A 389 -4.22 1.45 -15.15
CA PHE A 389 -5.15 1.72 -14.07
C PHE A 389 -4.51 2.48 -12.88
N HIS A 390 -3.40 3.17 -13.10
CA HIS A 390 -2.81 4.06 -12.11
C HIS A 390 -3.29 5.50 -12.34
N TRP A 391 -3.47 6.27 -11.26
CA TRP A 391 -4.01 7.64 -11.38
C TRP A 391 -3.10 8.58 -12.20
N GLU A 392 -1.76 8.43 -12.15
CA GLU A 392 -0.85 9.20 -13.02
C GLU A 392 -1.07 8.91 -14.51
N SER A 393 -1.43 7.67 -14.86
CA SER A 393 -1.79 7.31 -16.24
C SER A 393 -3.03 8.04 -16.75
N MET A 394 -3.95 8.43 -15.83
CA MET A 394 -5.11 9.26 -16.18
C MET A 394 -4.74 10.69 -16.55
N GLN A 395 -3.59 11.17 -16.11
CA GLN A 395 -3.08 12.50 -16.46
C GLN A 395 -2.25 12.47 -17.76
N THR A 396 -1.79 11.30 -18.18
CA THR A 396 -0.84 11.09 -19.27
C THR A 396 -1.39 10.14 -20.34
N VAL A 397 -1.05 8.85 -20.27
CA VAL A 397 -1.35 7.81 -21.27
C VAL A 397 -2.86 7.69 -21.55
N ASN A 398 -3.69 7.77 -20.53
CA ASN A 398 -5.15 7.67 -20.62
C ASN A 398 -5.87 9.01 -20.39
N ARG A 399 -5.21 10.12 -20.67
CA ARG A 399 -5.72 11.47 -20.37
C ARG A 399 -7.19 11.64 -20.74
N GLY A 400 -8.03 11.85 -19.72
CA GLY A 400 -9.46 12.11 -19.87
C GLY A 400 -10.34 10.91 -20.25
N ILE A 401 -9.79 9.69 -20.32
CA ILE A 401 -10.54 8.46 -20.66
C ILE A 401 -10.26 7.39 -19.61
N LEU A 402 -11.32 6.85 -19.01
CA LEU A 402 -11.16 5.75 -18.05
C LEU A 402 -10.60 4.49 -18.74
N PRO A 403 -9.65 3.78 -18.10
CA PRO A 403 -9.15 2.51 -18.59
C PRO A 403 -10.20 1.41 -18.43
N GLY A 404 -10.16 0.42 -19.33
CA GLY A 404 -11.07 -0.73 -19.31
C GLY A 404 -11.47 -1.21 -20.70
N ASN A 405 -11.39 -0.36 -21.74
CA ASN A 405 -11.37 -0.85 -23.11
C ASN A 405 -9.94 -1.29 -23.45
N LEU A 406 -9.60 -2.54 -23.10
CA LEU A 406 -8.23 -3.04 -23.10
C LEU A 406 -7.54 -2.93 -24.48
N THR A 407 -8.29 -3.00 -25.58
CA THR A 407 -7.72 -2.81 -26.91
C THR A 407 -7.29 -1.36 -27.15
N GLU A 408 -8.11 -0.39 -26.73
CA GLU A 408 -7.78 1.03 -26.84
C GLU A 408 -6.70 1.42 -25.82
N ASP A 409 -6.73 0.84 -24.62
CA ASP A 409 -5.70 1.03 -23.61
C ASP A 409 -4.33 0.53 -24.12
N ALA A 410 -4.30 -0.64 -24.76
CA ALA A 410 -3.09 -1.18 -25.37
C ALA A 410 -2.57 -0.34 -26.53
N LYS A 411 -3.44 0.26 -27.34
CA LYS A 411 -3.03 1.19 -28.43
C LYS A 411 -2.34 2.43 -27.85
N ARG A 412 -2.95 3.05 -26.82
CA ARG A 412 -2.37 4.21 -26.14
C ARG A 412 -1.04 3.85 -25.47
N PHE A 413 -0.99 2.70 -24.78
CA PHE A 413 0.24 2.19 -24.19
C PHE A 413 1.32 1.91 -25.25
N GLY A 414 0.95 1.44 -26.46
CA GLY A 414 1.86 1.24 -27.59
C GLY A 414 2.51 2.55 -28.06
N VAL A 415 1.78 3.67 -28.05
CA VAL A 415 2.35 5.01 -28.35
C VAL A 415 3.35 5.42 -27.26
N TYR A 416 2.99 5.23 -25.98
CA TYR A 416 3.90 5.49 -24.86
C TYR A 416 5.15 4.63 -24.94
N LEU A 417 5.02 3.33 -25.20
CA LEU A 417 6.12 2.41 -25.40
C LEU A 417 7.05 2.84 -26.55
N LYS A 418 6.48 3.34 -27.64
CA LYS A 418 7.28 3.89 -28.76
C LYS A 418 8.13 5.09 -28.31
N GLY A 419 7.56 6.00 -27.52
CA GLY A 419 8.28 7.13 -26.95
C GLY A 419 9.44 6.68 -26.08
N ILE A 420 9.19 5.75 -25.13
CA ILE A 420 10.21 5.18 -24.26
C ILE A 420 11.34 4.55 -25.07
N LEU A 421 11.02 3.72 -26.05
CA LEU A 421 12.04 3.04 -26.85
C LEU A 421 12.86 4.03 -27.67
N GLY A 422 12.24 5.13 -28.14
CA GLY A 422 12.94 6.23 -28.80
C GLY A 422 13.96 6.90 -27.88
N ASP A 423 13.59 7.19 -26.62
CA ASP A 423 14.48 7.82 -25.63
C ASP A 423 15.62 6.88 -25.18
N VAL A 424 15.30 5.61 -24.97
CA VAL A 424 16.28 4.64 -24.47
C VAL A 424 17.32 4.26 -25.54
N PHE A 425 16.99 4.41 -26.84
CA PHE A 425 17.79 3.89 -27.97
C PHE A 425 18.42 4.94 -28.87
N GLU A 426 18.45 6.20 -28.48
CA GLU A 426 19.13 7.23 -29.29
C GLU A 426 20.58 6.89 -29.69
N ASP A 427 21.25 5.98 -28.94
CA ASP A 427 22.71 5.75 -29.07
C ASP A 427 23.15 4.36 -29.56
N ALA A 428 22.28 3.36 -29.76
CA ALA A 428 22.71 2.02 -30.12
C ALA A 428 21.72 1.28 -31.02
N GLY A 429 22.21 0.54 -31.99
CA GLY A 429 21.40 -0.38 -32.79
C GLY A 429 20.48 -1.22 -31.89
N GLY A 430 19.18 -1.04 -32.00
CA GLY A 430 18.15 -1.39 -31.03
C GLY A 430 18.28 -2.76 -30.37
N PRO A 431 18.11 -2.85 -29.05
CA PRO A 431 18.12 -4.12 -28.31
C PRO A 431 16.92 -4.98 -28.65
N GLU A 432 16.98 -6.23 -28.20
CA GLU A 432 15.83 -7.11 -28.21
C GLU A 432 14.89 -6.72 -27.06
N VAL A 433 13.69 -6.25 -27.42
CA VAL A 433 12.67 -5.81 -26.46
C VAL A 433 11.73 -6.96 -26.08
N SER A 434 11.58 -7.21 -24.80
CA SER A 434 10.53 -8.09 -24.27
C SER A 434 9.59 -7.30 -23.35
N VAL A 435 8.33 -7.69 -23.30
CA VAL A 435 7.31 -7.06 -22.45
C VAL A 435 6.80 -8.10 -21.47
N ILE A 436 6.83 -7.80 -20.19
CA ILE A 436 6.16 -8.60 -19.16
C ILE A 436 5.08 -7.78 -18.48
N GLY A 437 4.03 -8.45 -18.03
CA GLY A 437 3.02 -7.79 -17.21
C GLY A 437 2.29 -8.81 -16.36
N TRP A 438 1.79 -8.36 -15.21
CA TRP A 438 1.01 -9.24 -14.33
C TRP A 438 -0.36 -8.66 -14.01
N SER A 439 -1.32 -9.56 -13.72
CA SER A 439 -2.70 -9.16 -13.42
C SER A 439 -3.28 -8.30 -14.57
N MET A 440 -3.72 -7.09 -14.30
CA MET A 440 -4.17 -6.14 -15.33
C MET A 440 -3.06 -5.75 -16.31
N GLY A 441 -1.81 -5.65 -15.85
CA GLY A 441 -0.65 -5.49 -16.73
C GLY A 441 -0.42 -6.70 -17.64
N GLY A 442 -0.75 -7.90 -17.15
CA GLY A 442 -0.77 -9.13 -17.97
C GLY A 442 -1.81 -9.07 -19.08
N LEU A 443 -3.00 -8.53 -18.80
CA LEU A 443 -4.01 -8.25 -19.84
C LEU A 443 -3.52 -7.20 -20.84
N THR A 444 -2.87 -6.15 -20.38
CA THR A 444 -2.25 -5.15 -21.27
C THR A 444 -1.23 -5.82 -22.19
N ALA A 445 -0.35 -6.68 -21.65
CA ALA A 445 0.64 -7.42 -22.42
C ALA A 445 -0.01 -8.35 -23.47
N LEU A 446 -1.12 -9.03 -23.13
CA LEU A 446 -1.91 -9.84 -24.08
C LEU A 446 -2.47 -9.01 -25.22
N HIS A 447 -3.03 -7.83 -24.93
CA HIS A 447 -3.59 -6.96 -25.96
C HIS A 447 -2.49 -6.31 -26.81
N LEU A 448 -1.32 -5.98 -26.23
CA LEU A 448 -0.14 -5.56 -27.01
C LEU A 448 0.33 -6.66 -27.97
N ALA A 449 0.40 -7.92 -27.50
CA ALA A 449 0.74 -9.06 -28.34
C ALA A 449 -0.27 -9.26 -29.48
N ALA A 450 -1.56 -9.04 -29.22
CA ALA A 450 -2.59 -9.08 -30.26
C ALA A 450 -2.47 -7.95 -31.28
N LEU A 451 -2.03 -6.75 -30.86
CA LEU A 451 -1.73 -5.62 -31.75
C LEU A 451 -0.46 -5.91 -32.59
N ASP A 452 0.58 -6.48 -31.99
CA ASP A 452 1.81 -6.89 -32.70
C ASP A 452 1.50 -7.91 -33.79
N GLU A 453 0.75 -8.96 -33.49
CA GLU A 453 0.35 -9.98 -34.47
C GLU A 453 -0.49 -9.43 -35.62
N LYS A 454 -1.25 -8.34 -35.37
CA LYS A 454 -2.01 -7.61 -36.40
C LYS A 454 -1.17 -6.60 -37.18
N GLY A 455 0.11 -6.40 -36.82
CA GLY A 455 0.98 -5.36 -37.38
C GLY A 455 0.55 -3.93 -37.02
N LEU A 456 -0.17 -3.78 -35.90
CA LEU A 456 -0.70 -2.48 -35.42
C LEU A 456 0.11 -1.90 -34.25
N LEU A 457 1.04 -2.68 -33.66
CA LEU A 457 1.94 -2.19 -32.62
C LEU A 457 3.05 -1.34 -33.28
N PRO A 458 3.31 -0.12 -32.82
CA PRO A 458 4.27 0.79 -33.47
C PRO A 458 5.74 0.48 -33.14
N VAL A 459 6.03 -0.63 -32.47
CA VAL A 459 7.35 -1.10 -32.03
C VAL A 459 7.50 -2.59 -32.27
N ASP A 460 8.74 -3.07 -32.46
CA ASP A 460 9.01 -4.51 -32.56
C ASP A 460 9.29 -5.09 -31.17
N VAL A 461 8.56 -6.13 -30.80
CA VAL A 461 8.69 -6.83 -29.52
C VAL A 461 9.03 -8.29 -29.81
N ARG A 462 10.10 -8.78 -29.20
CA ARG A 462 10.55 -10.16 -29.36
C ARG A 462 9.67 -11.14 -28.60
N ARG A 463 9.33 -10.82 -27.34
CA ARG A 463 8.57 -11.69 -26.44
C ARG A 463 7.56 -10.91 -25.60
N PHE A 464 6.43 -11.54 -25.37
CA PHE A 464 5.45 -11.09 -24.39
C PHE A 464 5.28 -12.22 -23.34
N VAL A 465 5.32 -11.86 -22.06
CA VAL A 465 5.01 -12.79 -20.96
C VAL A 465 3.91 -12.19 -20.10
N ALA A 466 2.74 -12.82 -20.13
CA ALA A 466 1.61 -12.42 -19.29
C ALA A 466 1.55 -13.30 -18.04
N ILE A 467 1.57 -12.69 -16.86
CA ILE A 467 1.62 -13.37 -15.57
C ILE A 467 0.27 -13.16 -14.87
N ASN A 468 -0.41 -14.22 -14.50
CA ASN A 468 -1.72 -14.21 -13.85
C ASN A 468 -2.74 -13.27 -14.52
N PRO A 469 -2.85 -13.20 -15.86
CA PRO A 469 -3.86 -12.36 -16.49
C PRO A 469 -5.26 -12.95 -16.22
N PRO A 470 -6.21 -12.21 -15.62
CA PRO A 470 -7.57 -12.72 -15.50
C PRO A 470 -8.21 -12.83 -16.91
N PRO A 471 -8.97 -13.88 -17.23
CA PRO A 471 -9.55 -14.06 -18.56
C PRO A 471 -10.66 -13.05 -18.88
N THR A 472 -11.23 -12.45 -17.83
CA THR A 472 -12.20 -11.36 -17.89
C THR A 472 -11.82 -10.32 -16.87
N SER A 473 -11.80 -9.03 -17.24
CA SER A 473 -11.29 -8.00 -16.33
C SER A 473 -12.28 -7.61 -15.24
N PHE A 474 -13.55 -7.40 -15.55
CA PHE A 474 -14.48 -6.78 -14.60
C PHE A 474 -15.46 -7.76 -13.98
N GLU A 475 -16.22 -8.52 -14.73
CA GLU A 475 -17.34 -9.28 -14.17
C GLU A 475 -16.94 -10.50 -13.35
N ARG A 476 -15.84 -11.17 -13.72
CA ARG A 476 -15.36 -12.36 -13.00
C ARG A 476 -14.04 -12.09 -12.30
N GLY A 477 -13.09 -11.43 -12.98
CA GLY A 477 -11.76 -11.23 -12.46
C GLY A 477 -11.72 -10.46 -11.15
N LEU A 478 -12.41 -9.32 -11.06
CA LEU A 478 -12.41 -8.49 -9.86
C LEU A 478 -13.54 -8.81 -8.86
N LYS A 479 -14.52 -9.61 -9.26
CA LYS A 479 -15.68 -9.96 -8.44
C LYS A 479 -15.35 -10.62 -7.10
N PRO A 480 -14.40 -11.56 -6.99
CA PRO A 480 -14.05 -12.17 -5.70
C PRO A 480 -13.67 -11.11 -4.66
N PHE A 481 -12.88 -10.11 -5.05
CA PHE A 481 -12.44 -9.05 -4.15
C PHE A 481 -13.57 -8.09 -3.77
N THR A 482 -14.50 -7.82 -4.67
CA THR A 482 -15.63 -6.93 -4.37
C THR A 482 -16.77 -7.63 -3.62
N THR A 483 -16.84 -8.95 -3.65
CA THR A 483 -17.93 -9.71 -2.99
C THR A 483 -17.95 -9.48 -1.48
N VAL A 484 -16.78 -9.49 -0.81
CA VAL A 484 -16.70 -9.24 0.64
C VAL A 484 -17.01 -7.78 0.95
N MET A 485 -16.59 -6.85 0.08
CA MET A 485 -16.96 -5.44 0.21
C MET A 485 -18.47 -5.24 0.15
N GLU A 486 -19.16 -5.89 -0.78
CA GLU A 486 -20.62 -5.83 -0.87
C GLU A 486 -21.28 -6.51 0.35
N ALA A 487 -20.75 -7.66 0.79
CA ALA A 487 -21.23 -8.34 2.00
C ALA A 487 -21.05 -7.49 3.27
N SER A 488 -20.06 -6.61 3.30
CA SER A 488 -19.80 -5.72 4.43
C SER A 488 -20.98 -4.77 4.74
N ARG A 489 -21.88 -4.55 3.78
CA ARG A 489 -23.13 -3.76 3.99
C ARG A 489 -23.97 -4.28 5.17
N SER A 490 -23.92 -5.60 5.39
CA SER A 490 -24.63 -6.25 6.48
C SER A 490 -23.90 -6.26 7.82
N TRP A 491 -22.66 -5.77 7.87
CA TRP A 491 -21.88 -5.79 9.11
C TRP A 491 -22.42 -4.79 10.12
N THR A 492 -22.43 -5.19 11.39
CA THR A 492 -22.63 -4.25 12.47
C THR A 492 -21.43 -3.32 12.59
N ARG A 493 -21.62 -2.19 13.26
CA ARG A 493 -20.55 -1.22 13.49
C ARG A 493 -19.35 -1.86 14.22
N GLU A 494 -19.61 -2.73 15.20
CA GLU A 494 -18.60 -3.45 15.95
C GLU A 494 -17.81 -4.40 15.03
N LYS A 495 -18.48 -5.23 14.22
CA LYS A 495 -17.84 -6.17 13.29
C LYS A 495 -17.01 -5.41 12.24
N ALA A 496 -17.54 -4.32 11.71
CA ALA A 496 -16.83 -3.50 10.74
C ALA A 496 -15.54 -2.93 11.34
N TRP A 497 -15.63 -2.41 12.57
CA TRP A 497 -14.48 -1.88 13.30
C TRP A 497 -13.43 -2.94 13.59
N GLU A 498 -13.87 -4.13 14.04
CA GLU A 498 -12.97 -5.26 14.30
C GLU A 498 -12.20 -5.69 13.04
N ASN A 499 -12.90 -5.84 11.90
CA ASN A 499 -12.26 -6.20 10.65
C ASN A 499 -11.30 -5.11 10.13
N PHE A 500 -11.71 -3.85 10.20
CA PHE A 500 -10.84 -2.74 9.79
C PHE A 500 -9.62 -2.62 10.72
N GLY A 501 -9.81 -2.72 12.02
CA GLY A 501 -8.75 -2.71 13.01
C GLY A 501 -7.76 -3.85 12.82
N SER A 502 -8.23 -5.06 12.52
CA SER A 502 -7.38 -6.21 12.22
C SER A 502 -6.53 -5.99 10.96
N VAL A 503 -7.15 -5.44 9.90
CA VAL A 503 -6.45 -5.11 8.65
C VAL A 503 -5.39 -4.02 8.87
N VAL A 504 -5.75 -2.92 9.53
CA VAL A 504 -4.80 -1.83 9.85
C VAL A 504 -3.69 -2.33 10.77
N GLY A 505 -4.02 -3.14 11.78
CA GLY A 505 -3.04 -3.74 12.69
C GLY A 505 -2.06 -4.68 11.96
N ALA A 506 -2.56 -5.49 11.03
CA ALA A 506 -1.72 -6.37 10.22
C ALA A 506 -0.79 -5.58 9.29
N LEU A 507 -1.29 -4.52 8.66
CA LEU A 507 -0.48 -3.62 7.82
C LEU A 507 0.55 -2.85 8.66
N TYR A 508 0.16 -2.35 9.83
CA TYR A 508 1.08 -1.67 10.75
C TYR A 508 2.16 -2.62 11.26
N GLY A 509 1.78 -3.81 11.71
CA GLY A 509 2.73 -4.84 12.13
C GLY A 509 3.69 -5.20 10.98
N TRP A 510 3.20 -5.21 9.76
CA TRP A 510 4.02 -5.47 8.60
C TRP A 510 5.02 -4.34 8.30
N VAL A 511 4.63 -3.10 8.41
CA VAL A 511 5.52 -1.94 8.20
C VAL A 511 6.54 -1.76 9.31
N THR A 512 6.18 -2.09 10.57
CA THR A 512 7.01 -1.85 11.75
C THR A 512 7.86 -3.03 12.19
N GLN A 513 7.42 -4.25 11.90
CA GLN A 513 8.21 -5.45 12.14
C GLN A 513 9.14 -5.65 10.95
N HIS A 514 10.44 -5.75 11.19
CA HIS A 514 11.44 -6.11 10.19
C HIS A 514 11.05 -7.47 9.60
N HIS A 515 10.30 -7.44 8.49
CA HIS A 515 9.98 -8.68 7.79
C HIS A 515 11.28 -9.27 7.29
N PRO A 516 11.48 -10.58 7.51
CA PRO A 516 12.55 -11.28 6.83
C PRO A 516 12.28 -11.10 5.33
N ARG A 517 13.07 -10.23 4.71
CA ARG A 517 13.04 -10.00 3.27
C ARG A 517 13.41 -11.31 2.60
N TYR A 518 12.72 -11.64 1.53
CA TYR A 518 13.06 -12.80 0.77
C TYR A 518 14.45 -12.60 0.13
N ASP A 519 15.47 -13.21 0.73
CA ASP A 519 16.76 -13.41 0.09
C ASP A 519 16.72 -14.76 -0.65
N PRO A 520 16.82 -14.80 -1.99
CA PRO A 520 16.83 -16.06 -2.73
C PRO A 520 18.02 -16.96 -2.35
N LYS A 521 19.07 -16.40 -1.74
CA LYS A 521 20.23 -17.18 -1.26
C LYS A 521 19.98 -17.75 0.15
N ASN A 522 19.16 -17.07 0.96
CA ASN A 522 18.79 -17.47 2.31
C ASN A 522 17.30 -17.20 2.52
N PRO A 523 16.41 -18.03 1.93
CA PRO A 523 14.98 -17.85 2.11
C PRO A 523 14.66 -17.86 3.60
N PRO A 524 13.85 -16.90 4.09
CA PRO A 524 13.47 -16.86 5.50
C PRO A 524 12.79 -18.17 5.87
N LYS A 525 13.14 -18.69 7.03
CA LYS A 525 12.51 -19.87 7.64
C LYS A 525 11.56 -19.40 8.72
N ASP A 526 10.44 -20.11 8.89
CA ASP A 526 9.60 -19.90 10.05
C ASP A 526 10.31 -20.38 11.35
N GLU A 527 9.69 -20.16 12.48
CA GLU A 527 10.21 -20.59 13.79
C GLU A 527 10.42 -22.12 13.89
N GLU A 528 9.77 -22.88 12.99
CA GLU A 528 9.85 -24.35 12.90
C GLU A 528 10.93 -24.80 11.92
N GLY A 529 11.61 -23.85 11.21
CA GLY A 529 12.71 -24.12 10.28
C GLY A 529 12.27 -24.60 8.91
N GLU A 530 10.96 -24.53 8.61
CA GLU A 530 10.39 -24.87 7.32
C GLU A 530 10.49 -23.71 6.32
N ALA A 531 10.43 -24.03 5.04
CA ALA A 531 10.47 -23.04 4.00
C ALA A 531 9.29 -22.07 4.15
N TRP A 532 9.62 -20.79 4.04
CA TRP A 532 8.83 -19.61 4.30
C TRP A 532 7.32 -19.75 4.05
N SER A 533 6.56 -19.65 5.12
CA SER A 533 5.10 -19.70 5.13
C SER A 533 4.48 -18.40 5.63
N TYR A 534 5.07 -17.23 5.28
CA TYR A 534 4.51 -15.96 5.73
C TYR A 534 3.03 -15.87 5.38
N SER A 535 2.24 -15.62 6.38
CA SER A 535 0.83 -15.31 6.25
C SER A 535 0.50 -14.23 7.27
N PRO A 536 -0.05 -13.10 6.87
CA PRO A 536 -0.53 -12.13 7.83
C PRO A 536 -1.54 -12.78 8.76
N ASN A 537 -1.58 -12.38 10.03
CA ASN A 537 -2.56 -12.87 11.00
C ASN A 537 -3.96 -12.30 10.69
N LEU A 538 -4.50 -12.71 9.56
CA LEU A 538 -5.81 -12.34 9.02
C LEU A 538 -6.59 -13.59 8.65
N THR A 539 -7.92 -13.47 8.73
CA THR A 539 -8.81 -14.45 8.09
C THR A 539 -8.85 -14.25 6.58
N GLU A 540 -9.29 -15.27 5.86
CA GLU A 540 -9.54 -15.18 4.41
C GLU A 540 -10.57 -14.08 4.07
N GLU A 541 -11.60 -13.87 4.93
CA GLU A 541 -12.59 -12.80 4.79
C GLU A 541 -11.92 -11.41 4.92
N GLN A 542 -11.06 -11.22 5.90
CA GLN A 542 -10.31 -9.96 6.11
C GLN A 542 -9.31 -9.68 4.98
N ALA A 543 -8.64 -10.72 4.46
CA ALA A 543 -7.76 -10.58 3.31
C ALA A 543 -8.51 -10.15 2.04
N ASN A 544 -9.65 -10.78 1.75
CA ASN A 544 -10.53 -10.37 0.65
C ASN A 544 -11.07 -8.94 0.85
N TYR A 545 -11.41 -8.59 2.08
CA TYR A 545 -11.89 -7.25 2.40
C TYR A 545 -10.80 -6.19 2.13
N LEU A 546 -9.57 -6.43 2.53
CA LEU A 546 -8.43 -5.55 2.25
C LEU A 546 -8.25 -5.35 0.73
N MET A 547 -8.23 -6.44 -0.03
CA MET A 547 -8.10 -6.37 -1.50
C MET A 547 -9.28 -5.61 -2.13
N GLY A 548 -10.50 -5.80 -1.62
CA GLY A 548 -11.69 -5.07 -2.05
C GLY A 548 -11.59 -3.56 -1.76
N LEU A 549 -11.09 -3.19 -0.58
CA LEU A 549 -10.83 -1.78 -0.20
C LEU A 549 -9.86 -1.12 -1.16
N THR A 550 -8.72 -1.78 -1.42
CA THR A 550 -7.66 -1.27 -2.31
C THR A 550 -8.17 -1.11 -3.73
N LEU A 551 -8.83 -2.14 -4.27
CA LEU A 551 -9.41 -2.09 -5.61
C LEU A 551 -10.41 -0.95 -5.76
N ARG A 552 -11.36 -0.84 -4.82
CA ARG A 552 -12.38 0.20 -4.87
C ARG A 552 -11.76 1.59 -4.80
N ARG A 553 -10.75 1.77 -3.96
CA ARG A 553 -10.02 3.02 -3.87
C ARG A 553 -9.36 3.38 -5.20
N THR A 554 -8.68 2.43 -5.84
CA THR A 554 -8.08 2.63 -7.17
C THR A 554 -9.12 3.10 -8.18
N LEU A 555 -10.26 2.42 -8.27
CA LEU A 555 -11.33 2.81 -9.22
C LEU A 555 -11.90 4.19 -8.91
N LEU A 556 -12.05 4.55 -7.64
CA LEU A 556 -12.50 5.89 -7.22
C LEU A 556 -11.50 6.98 -7.61
N SER A 557 -10.20 6.73 -7.44
CA SER A 557 -9.14 7.67 -7.85
C SER A 557 -9.16 7.91 -9.36
N LEU A 558 -9.38 6.86 -10.17
CA LEU A 558 -9.53 6.99 -11.62
C LEU A 558 -10.76 7.83 -11.99
N VAL A 559 -11.91 7.59 -11.34
CA VAL A 559 -13.14 8.36 -11.57
C VAL A 559 -12.97 9.82 -11.15
N ALA A 560 -12.26 10.08 -10.03
CA ALA A 560 -11.94 11.42 -9.57
C ALA A 560 -11.07 12.17 -10.60
N GLU A 561 -9.98 11.56 -11.06
CA GLU A 561 -9.11 12.15 -12.08
C GLU A 561 -9.85 12.40 -13.40
N ARG A 562 -10.68 11.44 -13.83
CA ARG A 562 -11.51 11.62 -15.02
C ARG A 562 -12.50 12.78 -14.83
N HIS A 563 -13.17 12.85 -13.67
CA HIS A 563 -14.14 13.91 -13.38
C HIS A 563 -13.47 15.29 -13.35
N ARG A 564 -12.25 15.39 -12.82
CA ARG A 564 -11.47 16.63 -12.79
C ARG A 564 -11.13 17.15 -14.19
N ASN A 565 -10.76 16.25 -15.09
CA ASN A 565 -10.35 16.60 -16.46
C ASN A 565 -11.54 16.80 -17.40
N ALA A 566 -12.60 16.01 -17.23
CA ALA A 566 -13.83 16.07 -18.02
C ALA A 566 -15.01 15.62 -17.17
N PRO A 567 -15.75 16.56 -16.55
CA PRO A 567 -16.77 16.27 -15.55
C PRO A 567 -17.88 15.34 -16.04
N PHE A 568 -18.28 14.39 -15.21
CA PHE A 568 -19.49 13.60 -15.45
C PHE A 568 -20.73 14.45 -15.13
N PRO A 569 -21.72 14.55 -16.04
CA PRO A 569 -22.85 15.49 -15.87
C PRO A 569 -23.80 15.13 -14.75
N TRP A 570 -23.76 13.91 -14.23
CA TRP A 570 -24.61 13.43 -13.14
C TRP A 570 -23.96 13.55 -11.76
N ILE A 571 -22.66 13.85 -11.66
CA ILE A 571 -21.98 14.15 -10.40
C ILE A 571 -22.17 15.64 -10.13
N ARG A 572 -22.74 15.93 -8.97
CA ARG A 572 -23.12 17.30 -8.56
C ARG A 572 -22.10 17.92 -7.63
N SER A 573 -21.39 17.09 -6.89
CA SER A 573 -20.38 17.54 -5.92
C SER A 573 -19.20 18.14 -6.66
N GLU A 574 -18.73 19.25 -6.14
CA GLU A 574 -17.49 19.87 -6.62
C GLU A 574 -16.30 19.04 -6.20
N LEU A 575 -15.36 18.83 -7.11
CA LEU A 575 -14.09 18.15 -6.85
C LEU A 575 -12.95 19.15 -7.01
N THR A 576 -12.52 19.74 -5.92
CA THR A 576 -11.33 20.59 -5.87
C THR A 576 -10.26 19.98 -4.97
N TRP A 577 -9.08 20.60 -4.91
CA TRP A 577 -8.07 20.18 -3.94
C TRP A 577 -8.56 20.28 -2.48
N PHE A 578 -9.36 21.30 -2.18
CA PHE A 578 -9.80 21.64 -0.82
C PHE A 578 -11.15 21.03 -0.42
N HIS A 579 -11.93 20.55 -1.37
CA HIS A 579 -13.27 20.01 -1.16
C HIS A 579 -13.43 18.70 -1.94
N ARG A 580 -13.32 17.57 -1.26
CA ARG A 580 -13.44 16.24 -1.86
C ARG A 580 -14.42 15.33 -1.14
N GLU A 581 -14.76 15.65 0.11
CA GLU A 581 -15.66 14.85 0.94
C GLU A 581 -16.99 14.58 0.26
N ALA A 582 -17.68 15.66 -0.15
CA ALA A 582 -18.98 15.55 -0.80
C ALA A 582 -18.91 14.73 -2.10
N PHE A 583 -17.80 14.82 -2.84
CA PHE A 583 -17.59 13.99 -4.01
C PHE A 583 -17.46 12.50 -3.63
N TYR A 584 -16.65 12.17 -2.64
CA TYR A 584 -16.52 10.78 -2.20
C TYR A 584 -17.81 10.23 -1.59
N ASP A 585 -18.62 11.07 -0.96
CA ASP A 585 -19.93 10.68 -0.47
C ASP A 585 -20.89 10.38 -1.61
N GLU A 586 -20.86 11.15 -2.69
CA GLU A 586 -21.70 10.93 -3.87
C GLU A 586 -21.27 9.71 -4.70
N VAL A 587 -19.95 9.51 -4.90
CA VAL A 587 -19.44 8.41 -5.73
C VAL A 587 -18.97 7.21 -4.95
N GLY A 588 -18.82 7.33 -3.63
CA GLY A 588 -18.27 6.30 -2.75
C GLY A 588 -19.07 5.01 -2.70
N GLU A 589 -20.32 5.02 -3.13
CA GLU A 589 -21.16 3.83 -3.26
C GLU A 589 -21.03 3.12 -4.61
N MET A 590 -20.14 3.61 -5.50
CA MET A 590 -19.91 3.01 -6.81
C MET A 590 -19.59 1.52 -6.66
N ARG A 591 -20.33 0.69 -7.37
CA ARG A 591 -20.06 -0.74 -7.52
C ARG A 591 -19.15 -0.98 -8.73
N LEU A 592 -18.58 -2.17 -8.80
CA LEU A 592 -17.79 -2.56 -9.96
C LEU A 592 -18.58 -2.46 -11.28
N ASP A 593 -19.86 -2.90 -11.23
CA ASP A 593 -20.76 -2.79 -12.39
C ASP A 593 -21.05 -1.34 -12.77
N ASP A 594 -21.09 -0.41 -11.81
CA ASP A 594 -21.26 1.02 -12.10
C ASP A 594 -20.04 1.58 -12.83
N TYR A 595 -18.83 1.12 -12.47
CA TYR A 595 -17.62 1.55 -13.18
C TYR A 595 -17.73 1.23 -14.68
N LEU A 596 -18.11 0.01 -15.02
CA LEU A 596 -18.26 -0.40 -16.42
C LEU A 596 -19.48 0.25 -17.07
N ASN A 597 -20.66 0.08 -16.48
CA ASN A 597 -21.92 0.37 -17.15
C ASN A 597 -22.25 1.85 -17.19
N LYS A 598 -21.71 2.66 -16.29
CA LYS A 598 -21.99 4.08 -16.17
C LYS A 598 -20.78 4.95 -16.49
N TYR A 599 -19.66 4.74 -15.81
CA TYR A 599 -18.51 5.63 -15.91
C TYR A 599 -17.66 5.36 -17.15
N LEU A 600 -17.31 4.10 -17.40
CA LEU A 600 -16.55 3.72 -18.60
C LEU A 600 -17.39 3.91 -19.86
N ALA A 601 -18.68 3.52 -19.84
CA ALA A 601 -19.59 3.71 -20.96
C ALA A 601 -19.71 5.19 -21.39
N ALA A 602 -19.64 6.12 -20.46
CA ALA A 602 -19.65 7.54 -20.79
C ALA A 602 -18.37 8.02 -21.52
N CYS A 603 -17.28 7.27 -21.45
CA CYS A 603 -16.06 7.55 -22.20
C CYS A 603 -16.11 7.02 -23.64
N TYR A 604 -17.07 6.13 -23.95
CA TYR A 604 -17.23 5.48 -25.24
C TYR A 604 -18.70 5.52 -25.70
N PRO A 605 -19.25 6.72 -26.02
CA PRO A 605 -20.67 6.89 -26.32
C PRO A 605 -21.14 6.14 -27.58
N ASP A 606 -20.20 5.78 -28.46
CA ASP A 606 -20.48 5.05 -29.69
C ASP A 606 -20.53 3.53 -29.53
N LEU A 607 -20.16 3.01 -28.32
CA LEU A 607 -20.17 1.59 -27.99
C LEU A 607 -21.30 1.26 -27.04
N THR A 608 -21.94 0.13 -27.26
CA THR A 608 -22.86 -0.45 -26.29
C THR A 608 -22.10 -1.02 -25.07
N VAL A 609 -22.78 -1.16 -23.94
CA VAL A 609 -22.18 -1.76 -22.74
C VAL A 609 -21.72 -3.20 -23.03
N ASP A 610 -22.42 -3.96 -23.86
CA ASP A 610 -22.04 -5.34 -24.21
C ASP A 610 -20.78 -5.37 -25.08
N GLU A 611 -20.60 -4.42 -26.00
CA GLU A 611 -19.36 -4.27 -26.78
C GLU A 611 -18.19 -3.86 -25.88
N LEU A 612 -18.41 -2.94 -24.94
CA LEU A 612 -17.39 -2.59 -23.94
C LEU A 612 -17.02 -3.80 -23.08
N ARG A 613 -18.02 -4.56 -22.60
CA ARG A 613 -17.80 -5.76 -21.83
C ARG A 613 -16.99 -6.79 -22.61
N ALA A 614 -17.31 -7.02 -23.87
CA ALA A 614 -16.52 -7.86 -24.75
C ALA A 614 -15.09 -7.37 -24.94
N ALA A 615 -14.87 -6.04 -24.99
CA ALA A 615 -13.54 -5.45 -25.10
C ALA A 615 -12.66 -5.64 -23.85
N THR A 616 -13.24 -6.07 -22.72
CA THR A 616 -12.52 -6.40 -21.47
C THR A 616 -12.10 -7.88 -21.40
N GLU A 617 -12.47 -8.71 -22.36
CA GLU A 617 -12.25 -10.13 -22.32
C GLU A 617 -11.10 -10.59 -23.22
N VAL A 618 -10.29 -11.53 -22.72
CA VAL A 618 -9.27 -12.21 -23.55
C VAL A 618 -9.92 -12.95 -24.72
N ARG A 619 -11.16 -13.41 -24.56
CA ARG A 619 -11.92 -14.12 -25.61
C ARG A 619 -12.10 -13.27 -26.88
N ALA A 620 -12.20 -11.95 -26.76
CA ALA A 620 -12.30 -11.06 -27.91
C ALA A 620 -11.08 -11.10 -28.85
N GLN A 621 -9.92 -11.52 -28.34
CA GLN A 621 -8.68 -11.62 -29.10
C GLN A 621 -8.23 -13.08 -29.32
N ALA A 622 -9.07 -14.06 -28.97
CA ALA A 622 -8.68 -15.48 -28.90
C ALA A 622 -8.09 -16.03 -30.22
N ASP A 623 -8.67 -15.66 -31.37
CA ASP A 623 -8.21 -16.17 -32.68
C ASP A 623 -6.82 -15.65 -33.03
N VAL A 624 -6.54 -14.39 -32.70
CA VAL A 624 -5.22 -13.78 -32.88
C VAL A 624 -4.20 -14.36 -31.91
N LEU A 625 -4.56 -14.45 -30.63
CA LEU A 625 -3.68 -14.95 -29.58
C LEU A 625 -3.33 -16.45 -29.74
N ARG A 626 -4.21 -17.24 -30.37
CA ARG A 626 -3.93 -18.65 -30.67
C ARG A 626 -2.73 -18.82 -31.60
N GLY A 627 -2.57 -17.92 -32.56
CA GLY A 627 -1.46 -17.93 -33.50
C GLY A 627 -0.19 -17.24 -33.03
N CYS A 628 -0.27 -16.41 -31.98
CA CYS A 628 0.83 -15.57 -31.54
C CYS A 628 1.96 -16.38 -30.86
N GLY A 629 3.00 -16.71 -31.61
CA GLY A 629 4.17 -17.49 -31.13
C GLY A 629 5.09 -16.71 -30.18
N LYS A 630 4.99 -15.36 -30.18
CA LYS A 630 5.78 -14.49 -29.31
C LYS A 630 5.24 -14.41 -27.87
N LEU A 631 4.02 -14.91 -27.60
CA LEU A 631 3.33 -14.80 -26.33
C LEU A 631 3.39 -16.08 -25.51
N SER A 632 3.79 -15.94 -24.24
CA SER A 632 3.75 -17.01 -23.24
C SER A 632 3.01 -16.53 -21.98
N LEU A 633 2.40 -17.47 -21.25
CA LEU A 633 1.68 -17.21 -20.01
C LEU A 633 2.31 -17.96 -18.85
N ILE A 634 2.32 -17.31 -17.68
CA ILE A 634 2.54 -17.97 -16.38
C ILE A 634 1.27 -17.74 -15.54
N HIS A 635 0.75 -18.80 -14.95
CA HIS A 635 -0.46 -18.70 -14.13
C HIS A 635 -0.40 -19.68 -12.96
N THR A 636 -1.20 -19.41 -11.93
CA THR A 636 -1.38 -20.34 -10.81
C THR A 636 -2.73 -21.04 -10.89
N TRP A 637 -2.76 -22.30 -10.50
CA TRP A 637 -4.00 -23.08 -10.55
C TRP A 637 -5.01 -22.64 -9.47
N ASN A 638 -4.51 -22.21 -8.33
CA ASN A 638 -5.32 -21.75 -7.19
C ASN A 638 -5.62 -20.24 -7.21
N ASP A 639 -5.43 -19.55 -8.35
CA ASP A 639 -5.78 -18.13 -8.49
C ASP A 639 -7.27 -17.90 -8.21
N PRO A 640 -7.64 -17.03 -7.24
CA PRO A 640 -9.03 -16.76 -6.89
C PRO A 640 -9.83 -16.05 -7.99
N LEU A 641 -9.15 -15.46 -8.98
CA LEU A 641 -9.78 -14.78 -10.11
C LEU A 641 -10.24 -15.73 -11.21
N LEU A 642 -9.88 -17.01 -11.12
CA LEU A 642 -10.24 -18.03 -12.09
C LEU A 642 -11.31 -19.00 -11.56
N VAL A 643 -12.30 -19.26 -12.36
CA VAL A 643 -13.15 -20.46 -12.21
C VAL A 643 -12.61 -21.62 -13.08
N ASP A 644 -13.09 -22.83 -12.87
CA ASP A 644 -12.60 -24.01 -13.61
C ASP A 644 -12.82 -23.92 -15.12
N GLU A 645 -13.86 -23.22 -15.56
CA GLU A 645 -14.09 -22.94 -16.98
C GLU A 645 -12.97 -22.09 -17.56
N ASP A 646 -12.52 -21.05 -16.81
CA ASP A 646 -11.46 -20.16 -17.25
C ASP A 646 -10.12 -20.88 -17.33
N ARG A 647 -9.80 -21.74 -16.35
CA ARG A 647 -8.59 -22.58 -16.38
C ARG A 647 -8.55 -23.45 -17.61
N ARG A 648 -9.65 -24.17 -17.91
CA ARG A 648 -9.77 -25.00 -19.10
C ARG A 648 -9.71 -24.20 -20.40
N TYR A 649 -10.30 -23.00 -20.39
CA TYR A 649 -10.27 -22.11 -21.55
C TYR A 649 -8.85 -21.64 -21.85
N LEU A 650 -8.14 -21.11 -20.86
CA LEU A 650 -6.76 -20.65 -21.02
C LEU A 650 -5.83 -21.81 -21.41
N ASP A 651 -5.96 -22.97 -20.78
CA ASP A 651 -5.20 -24.17 -21.12
C ASP A 651 -5.46 -24.61 -22.57
N GLY A 652 -6.71 -24.58 -23.02
CA GLY A 652 -7.10 -24.88 -24.38
C GLY A 652 -6.63 -23.90 -25.43
N LEU A 653 -6.58 -22.60 -25.07
CA LEU A 653 -6.16 -21.51 -25.97
C LEU A 653 -4.65 -21.47 -26.16
N PHE A 654 -3.90 -21.62 -25.07
CA PHE A 654 -2.44 -21.42 -25.07
C PHE A 654 -1.64 -22.72 -25.14
N GLY A 655 -2.19 -23.86 -24.71
CA GLY A 655 -1.52 -25.15 -24.76
C GLY A 655 -0.14 -25.11 -24.08
N GLU A 656 0.93 -25.54 -24.76
CA GLU A 656 2.29 -25.55 -24.22
C GLU A 656 2.88 -24.15 -23.92
N ARG A 657 2.24 -23.08 -24.39
CA ARG A 657 2.65 -21.69 -24.11
C ARG A 657 2.20 -21.16 -22.74
N ILE A 658 1.41 -21.94 -22.00
CA ILE A 658 1.05 -21.60 -20.62
C ILE A 658 1.77 -22.52 -19.64
N THR A 659 2.38 -21.93 -18.62
CA THR A 659 2.94 -22.64 -17.47
C THR A 659 2.06 -22.41 -16.27
N TRP A 660 1.51 -23.50 -15.73
CA TRP A 660 0.68 -23.53 -14.54
C TRP A 660 1.52 -23.85 -13.30
N PHE A 661 1.47 -23.01 -12.30
CA PHE A 661 1.94 -23.33 -10.96
C PHE A 661 0.80 -23.88 -10.11
N ALA A 662 1.07 -24.90 -9.31
CA ALA A 662 0.08 -25.50 -8.42
C ALA A 662 -0.52 -24.46 -7.47
N ASP A 663 0.35 -23.68 -6.85
CA ASP A 663 0.05 -22.72 -5.82
C ASP A 663 0.69 -21.36 -6.12
N GLY A 664 0.36 -20.35 -5.31
CA GLY A 664 0.84 -18.97 -5.44
C GLY A 664 -0.31 -17.97 -5.56
N ALA A 665 -1.53 -18.45 -5.70
CA ALA A 665 -2.74 -17.64 -5.83
C ALA A 665 -2.57 -16.48 -6.85
N HIS A 666 -3.05 -15.28 -6.58
CA HIS A 666 -2.92 -14.17 -7.52
C HIS A 666 -1.59 -13.42 -7.27
N CYS A 667 -0.56 -13.75 -8.03
CA CYS A 667 0.78 -13.12 -7.98
C CYS A 667 1.58 -13.34 -6.67
N GLY A 668 1.09 -14.09 -5.70
CA GLY A 668 1.73 -14.26 -4.39
C GLY A 668 2.94 -15.20 -4.37
N TYR A 669 3.57 -15.48 -5.50
CA TYR A 669 4.70 -16.41 -5.66
C TYR A 669 5.92 -15.78 -6.36
N PHE A 670 5.95 -14.48 -6.57
CA PHE A 670 7.02 -13.77 -7.31
C PHE A 670 8.41 -13.96 -6.70
N TYR A 671 8.47 -14.14 -5.37
CA TYR A 671 9.71 -14.43 -4.65
C TYR A 671 10.20 -15.88 -4.86
N ALA A 672 9.36 -16.78 -5.37
CA ALA A 672 9.71 -18.18 -5.49
C ALA A 672 10.67 -18.43 -6.65
N LYS A 673 11.81 -19.10 -6.35
CA LYS A 673 12.81 -19.41 -7.37
C LYS A 673 12.26 -20.15 -8.59
N PRO A 674 11.34 -21.15 -8.47
CA PRO A 674 10.76 -21.81 -9.65
C PRO A 674 10.02 -20.86 -10.59
N PHE A 675 9.35 -19.83 -10.05
CA PHE A 675 8.72 -18.78 -10.86
C PHE A 675 9.79 -17.93 -11.56
N GLN A 676 10.81 -17.49 -10.83
CA GLN A 676 11.88 -16.65 -11.35
C GLN A 676 12.66 -17.37 -12.47
N ASP A 677 12.98 -18.66 -12.26
CA ASP A 677 13.65 -19.48 -13.26
C ASP A 677 12.78 -19.65 -14.52
N GLU A 678 11.48 -19.85 -14.38
CA GLU A 678 10.56 -19.96 -15.50
C GLU A 678 10.40 -18.66 -16.28
N LEU A 679 10.31 -17.51 -15.57
CA LEU A 679 10.25 -16.20 -16.21
C LEU A 679 11.51 -15.94 -17.03
N LEU A 680 12.71 -16.21 -16.48
CA LEU A 680 13.96 -16.04 -17.19
C LEU A 680 14.10 -17.00 -18.38
N ARG A 681 13.61 -18.24 -18.27
CA ARG A 681 13.55 -19.19 -19.36
C ARG A 681 12.73 -18.66 -20.53
N LEU A 682 11.53 -18.13 -20.24
CA LEU A 682 10.63 -17.57 -21.27
C LEU A 682 11.21 -16.31 -21.94
N LEU A 683 11.94 -15.50 -21.20
CA LEU A 683 12.62 -14.31 -21.73
C LEU A 683 13.88 -14.66 -22.53
N GLY A 684 14.55 -15.76 -22.22
CA GLY A 684 15.77 -16.23 -22.87
C GLY A 684 15.53 -16.98 -24.19
N GLU A 685 14.39 -17.65 -24.32
CA GLU A 685 13.96 -18.35 -25.53
C GLU A 685 13.54 -17.36 -26.63
#